data_9eeca2bb31fae5b94aecc2722d1e7cea
#
_entry.id   9eeca2bb31fae5b94aecc2722d1e7cea
#
_cell.length_a   1.000
_cell.length_b   1.000
_cell.length_c   1.000
_cell.angle_alpha   90.00
_cell.angle_beta   90.00
_cell.angle_gamma   90.00
#
_symmetry.space_group_name_H-M   'P 1'
#
loop_
_entity.id
_entity.type
_entity.pdbx_description
1 polymer ?
#
loop_
_entity_poly.entity_id
_entity_poly.type
_entity_poly.pdbx_seq_one_letter_code
_entity_poly.pdbx_strand_id
1 'polypeptide(L)'
;MKHIVFPEHSNDQIGGKAQALASLQNTGLPIPAWFVVAPSSFWLSLSSIQALIFATTEEEIQAAISELQPPENLRREIAQALQILCPNGESVAVRSSAIDEDGAEHSFAGQLESFLFVSPNEVIERIIDVWRSGFSARILAYRRENNLRFLPESPAVLIQRMINADAAGVAFGADPITGQRNVAIVSAVNGIGTALVSGECDADTFHVNREAEIIERKLIGNSPVLSDEQIKEIAALVRACNQHFNRPQDIEWAIENGQLWLLQSRPITTLKNLAAPDGALNLWDNSNIAESYGGVTTPLTFSFSRRAYEEVYRQFCRLMLVPEATIQQHDQTFKHMLGLIRGRIFYNLLNWYRVLAMLPGFKINRRFMEQMMGVKEGLPESLLAEIESVSGSEKLRDSLNLLATIGGLIKNQFILPKTIAAFYTRLNDALQETNPALHEMHADELSAYYRRIEAQLLKCWDAPLINDFFAMIFYGALRSLVEKWCGNNDASLQNNLLCGEGGIISAEPAKRIQAMAESIKNNQELMDLLSHATVPEINCRLSEFSTFNSQLSTYLQKFGDRCLDELKLESATLNDDPLMLFRSIGQLAKRLPDTVPGAVATGFPSPPNASRLAAQQQIKTIFSAHPIRRVIFNWVLRNARARVRDRENLRFERTRLFGRARRLFIEIGKRFYADNLLNDPHDIFYLEVEEILGFIAGTATTTNLKALVAVRKTEFEQHRQANAPADRFETRGIIHQGNQFQSIKTASVSMIGDTRQGLGCCPGIVRGKVRVITDPRNTVIQPSEILVAERTDPGWIMLFPAAAAVLVERGSLLSHAAIVAREMGIPAIVSIAGITQWLRDGDEVEMDGSSGIVRKVVATGTVPRAVASVTCA
;
A
#
# COMPACT_ATOMS: atom_id res chain seq x y z
N MET A 1 -14.38 3.21 40.88
CA MET A 1 -13.11 3.89 41.12
C MET A 1 -12.76 4.61 39.81
N LYS A 2 -12.41 5.88 39.88
CA LYS A 2 -12.18 6.70 38.66
C LYS A 2 -10.75 6.59 38.12
N HIS A 3 -9.79 6.29 39.00
CA HIS A 3 -8.36 6.30 38.72
C HIS A 3 -7.71 4.93 38.81
N ILE A 4 -8.49 3.90 39.14
CA ILE A 4 -8.06 2.51 39.22
C ILE A 4 -8.71 1.73 38.08
N VAL A 5 -7.92 1.00 37.34
CA VAL A 5 -8.35 0.18 36.20
C VAL A 5 -8.09 -1.29 36.52
N PHE A 6 -9.18 -2.07 36.61
CA PHE A 6 -9.13 -3.53 36.73
C PHE A 6 -9.09 -4.18 35.33
N PRO A 7 -8.66 -5.44 35.23
CA PRO A 7 -8.53 -6.15 33.96
C PRO A 7 -9.77 -6.07 33.06
N GLU A 8 -10.97 -6.17 33.64
CA GLU A 8 -12.25 -6.20 32.93
C GLU A 8 -12.64 -4.84 32.30
N HIS A 9 -12.00 -3.76 32.73
CA HIS A 9 -12.27 -2.39 32.31
C HIS A 9 -11.05 -1.74 31.64
N SER A 10 -10.12 -2.55 31.15
CA SER A 10 -8.87 -2.06 30.53
C SER A 10 -9.12 -1.25 29.25
N ASN A 11 -8.32 -0.21 29.08
CA ASN A 11 -8.29 0.65 27.88
C ASN A 11 -6.85 0.87 27.42
N ASP A 12 -6.65 1.52 26.27
CA ASP A 12 -5.34 1.72 25.65
C ASP A 12 -4.37 2.62 26.45
N GLN A 13 -4.80 3.18 27.59
CA GLN A 13 -4.02 4.12 28.40
C GLN A 13 -3.29 3.48 29.61
N ILE A 14 -3.32 2.16 29.74
CA ILE A 14 -2.74 1.46 30.91
C ILE A 14 -1.25 1.08 30.77
N GLY A 15 -0.64 1.42 29.63
CA GLY A 15 0.76 1.09 29.31
C GLY A 15 0.99 -0.34 28.83
N GLY A 16 2.14 -0.61 28.21
CA GLY A 16 2.39 -1.83 27.45
C GLY A 16 2.32 -3.11 28.28
N LYS A 17 2.92 -3.15 29.48
CA LYS A 17 2.93 -4.34 30.34
C LYS A 17 1.53 -4.72 30.79
N ALA A 18 0.76 -3.75 31.27
CA ALA A 18 -0.60 -3.99 31.74
C ALA A 18 -1.55 -4.33 30.57
N GLN A 19 -1.37 -3.72 29.41
CA GLN A 19 -2.17 -4.01 28.22
C GLN A 19 -1.96 -5.44 27.72
N ALA A 20 -0.70 -5.93 27.75
CA ALA A 20 -0.41 -7.32 27.39
C ALA A 20 -1.11 -8.31 28.35
N LEU A 21 -1.07 -8.07 29.67
CA LEU A 21 -1.78 -8.90 30.65
C LEU A 21 -3.30 -8.81 30.49
N ALA A 22 -3.85 -7.63 30.23
CA ALA A 22 -5.28 -7.43 30.00
C ALA A 22 -5.79 -8.21 28.79
N SER A 23 -5.03 -8.21 27.68
CA SER A 23 -5.40 -8.96 26.49
C SER A 23 -5.42 -10.48 26.72
N LEU A 24 -4.57 -10.98 27.64
CA LEU A 24 -4.51 -12.39 28.02
C LEU A 24 -5.53 -12.80 29.10
N GLN A 25 -6.19 -11.87 29.77
CA GLN A 25 -7.06 -12.14 30.93
C GLN A 25 -8.16 -13.17 30.64
N ASN A 26 -8.75 -13.15 29.45
CA ASN A 26 -9.86 -14.04 29.07
C ASN A 26 -9.39 -15.34 28.38
N THR A 27 -8.10 -15.62 28.35
CA THR A 27 -7.55 -16.81 27.71
C THR A 27 -7.45 -18.02 28.64
N GLY A 28 -7.71 -17.85 29.95
CA GLY A 28 -7.57 -18.91 30.95
C GLY A 28 -6.11 -19.14 31.40
N LEU A 29 -5.15 -18.30 30.97
CA LEU A 29 -3.77 -18.40 31.42
C LEU A 29 -3.62 -17.98 32.89
N PRO A 30 -2.67 -18.57 33.65
CA PRO A 30 -2.50 -18.35 35.08
C PRO A 30 -1.83 -17.01 35.35
N ILE A 31 -2.58 -15.92 35.37
CA ILE A 31 -2.07 -14.57 35.64
C ILE A 31 -2.43 -14.20 37.08
N PRO A 32 -1.46 -13.75 37.92
CA PRO A 32 -1.76 -13.23 39.25
C PRO A 32 -2.72 -12.05 39.17
N ALA A 33 -3.63 -11.91 40.13
CA ALA A 33 -4.55 -10.79 40.20
C ALA A 33 -3.79 -9.45 40.21
N TRP A 34 -4.36 -8.41 39.52
CA TRP A 34 -3.71 -7.11 39.37
C TRP A 34 -4.72 -5.98 39.14
N PHE A 35 -4.28 -4.76 39.34
CA PHE A 35 -4.94 -3.54 38.87
C PHE A 35 -3.90 -2.47 38.46
N VAL A 36 -4.33 -1.42 37.79
CA VAL A 36 -3.48 -0.32 37.35
C VAL A 36 -3.93 0.99 37.96
N VAL A 37 -2.95 1.79 38.43
CA VAL A 37 -3.16 3.21 38.71
C VAL A 37 -2.90 3.99 37.43
N ALA A 38 -3.96 4.61 36.89
CA ALA A 38 -3.96 5.26 35.59
C ALA A 38 -2.96 6.45 35.53
N PRO A 39 -2.36 6.77 34.35
CA PRO A 39 -1.44 7.91 34.18
C PRO A 39 -2.02 9.26 34.63
N SER A 40 -3.33 9.45 34.50
CA SER A 40 -4.03 10.65 34.97
C SER A 40 -3.84 10.91 36.46
N SER A 41 -3.56 9.88 37.25
CA SER A 41 -3.31 9.98 38.71
C SER A 41 -2.03 10.72 39.06
N PHE A 42 -1.00 10.62 38.21
CA PHE A 42 0.23 11.39 38.35
C PHE A 42 -0.03 12.90 38.28
N TRP A 43 -0.77 13.33 37.26
CA TRP A 43 -1.09 14.75 37.05
C TRP A 43 -1.90 15.35 38.21
N LEU A 44 -2.77 14.54 38.83
CA LEU A 44 -3.53 14.95 40.01
C LEU A 44 -2.67 15.04 41.26
N SER A 45 -1.52 14.38 41.29
CA SER A 45 -0.64 14.32 42.44
C SER A 45 0.46 15.40 42.44
N LEU A 46 0.55 16.20 41.33
CA LEU A 46 1.47 17.31 41.21
C LEU A 46 0.99 18.54 41.98
N SER A 47 1.88 19.21 42.71
CA SER A 47 1.61 20.52 43.32
C SER A 47 1.36 21.63 42.32
N SER A 48 2.05 21.58 41.15
CA SER A 48 1.85 22.47 40.00
C SER A 48 2.09 21.76 38.69
N ILE A 49 0.98 21.52 37.96
CA ILE A 49 1.04 20.94 36.60
C ILE A 49 1.78 21.88 35.64
N GLN A 50 1.60 23.20 35.80
CA GLN A 50 2.23 24.20 34.95
C GLN A 50 3.76 24.18 35.10
N ALA A 51 4.27 23.99 36.32
CA ALA A 51 5.72 23.92 36.56
C ALA A 51 6.38 22.78 35.75
N LEU A 52 5.71 21.63 35.62
CA LEU A 52 6.22 20.49 34.84
C LEU A 52 6.07 20.70 33.30
N ILE A 53 4.93 21.26 32.86
CA ILE A 53 4.68 21.46 31.41
C ILE A 53 5.66 22.49 30.82
N PHE A 54 6.02 23.52 31.56
CA PHE A 54 6.93 24.57 31.12
C PHE A 54 8.41 24.32 31.49
N ALA A 55 8.71 23.18 32.14
CA ALA A 55 10.09 22.84 32.47
C ALA A 55 10.91 22.59 31.17
N THR A 56 12.05 23.21 31.09
CA THR A 56 12.98 23.14 29.96
C THR A 56 14.32 22.52 30.33
N THR A 57 14.60 22.38 31.62
CA THR A 57 15.78 21.75 32.14
C THR A 57 15.45 20.55 33.04
N GLU A 58 16.46 19.71 33.28
CA GLU A 58 16.32 18.54 34.12
C GLU A 58 16.04 18.94 35.56
N GLU A 59 16.71 19.98 36.07
CA GLU A 59 16.55 20.51 37.43
C GLU A 59 15.11 21.00 37.65
N GLU A 60 14.52 21.68 36.67
CA GLU A 60 13.12 22.15 36.75
C GLU A 60 12.13 20.97 36.80
N ILE A 61 12.38 19.91 36.01
CA ILE A 61 11.59 18.68 36.07
C ILE A 61 11.69 18.04 37.45
N GLN A 62 12.91 17.84 37.96
CA GLN A 62 13.13 17.22 39.27
C GLN A 62 12.50 18.02 40.39
N ALA A 63 12.60 19.34 40.36
CA ALA A 63 11.92 20.21 41.29
C ALA A 63 10.39 20.07 41.26
N ALA A 64 9.80 20.01 40.07
CA ALA A 64 8.37 19.89 39.90
C ALA A 64 7.79 18.54 40.40
N ILE A 65 8.57 17.45 40.32
CA ILE A 65 8.15 16.11 40.78
C ILE A 65 8.60 15.78 42.22
N SER A 66 9.39 16.62 42.84
CA SER A 66 9.88 16.38 44.20
C SER A 66 8.75 16.30 45.23
N GLU A 67 7.71 17.10 45.07
CA GLU A 67 6.57 17.27 45.96
C GLU A 67 5.32 16.50 45.52
N LEU A 68 5.47 15.34 44.84
CA LEU A 68 4.33 14.50 44.45
C LEU A 68 3.57 14.04 45.69
N GLN A 69 2.29 14.37 45.75
CA GLN A 69 1.39 13.95 46.83
C GLN A 69 0.02 13.49 46.25
N PRO A 70 -0.24 12.17 46.22
CA PRO A 70 -1.57 11.69 45.82
C PRO A 70 -2.66 12.26 46.74
N PRO A 71 -3.73 12.87 46.17
CA PRO A 71 -4.82 13.43 46.92
C PRO A 71 -5.62 12.34 47.68
N GLU A 72 -6.31 12.74 48.72
CA GLU A 72 -6.99 11.81 49.65
C GLU A 72 -8.01 10.87 48.99
N ASN A 73 -8.70 11.34 47.95
CA ASN A 73 -9.62 10.52 47.18
C ASN A 73 -8.89 9.41 46.43
N LEU A 74 -7.71 9.69 45.81
CA LEU A 74 -6.89 8.71 45.14
C LEU A 74 -6.32 7.68 46.13
N ARG A 75 -5.85 8.15 47.30
CA ARG A 75 -5.34 7.29 48.37
C ARG A 75 -6.41 6.28 48.85
N ARG A 76 -7.65 6.74 48.95
CA ARG A 76 -8.80 5.87 49.31
C ARG A 76 -9.13 4.88 48.19
N GLU A 77 -9.12 5.30 46.93
CA GLU A 77 -9.35 4.36 45.82
C GLU A 77 -8.27 3.27 45.78
N ILE A 78 -6.98 3.63 45.96
CA ILE A 78 -5.88 2.66 46.02
C ILE A 78 -6.08 1.69 47.22
N ALA A 79 -6.39 2.19 48.41
CA ALA A 79 -6.63 1.35 49.55
C ALA A 79 -7.79 0.37 49.36
N GLN A 80 -8.87 0.80 48.75
CA GLN A 80 -10.01 -0.05 48.40
C GLN A 80 -9.62 -1.13 47.38
N ALA A 81 -8.84 -0.78 46.36
CA ALA A 81 -8.34 -1.73 45.35
C ALA A 81 -7.40 -2.76 45.97
N LEU A 82 -6.51 -2.33 46.89
CA LEU A 82 -5.64 -3.24 47.65
C LEU A 82 -6.42 -4.19 48.54
N GLN A 83 -7.49 -3.73 49.20
CA GLN A 83 -8.33 -4.60 49.99
C GLN A 83 -9.01 -5.69 49.18
N ILE A 84 -9.35 -5.41 47.91
CA ILE A 84 -9.86 -6.41 46.95
C ILE A 84 -8.77 -7.38 46.52
N LEU A 85 -7.57 -6.84 46.17
CA LEU A 85 -6.46 -7.62 45.67
C LEU A 85 -5.79 -8.49 46.72
N CYS A 86 -5.59 -7.97 47.92
CA CYS A 86 -4.84 -8.53 49.04
C CYS A 86 -5.68 -8.49 50.34
N PRO A 87 -6.76 -9.26 50.44
CA PRO A 87 -7.68 -9.20 51.59
C PRO A 87 -7.05 -9.61 52.93
N ASN A 88 -5.98 -10.39 52.90
CA ASN A 88 -5.27 -10.85 54.12
C ASN A 88 -3.92 -10.09 54.35
N GLY A 89 -3.71 -8.99 53.61
CA GLY A 89 -2.46 -8.21 53.75
C GLY A 89 -1.28 -8.78 52.98
N GLU A 90 -1.54 -9.57 51.92
CA GLU A 90 -0.49 -10.14 51.07
C GLU A 90 0.33 -9.00 50.42
N SER A 91 1.64 -9.26 50.20
CA SER A 91 2.52 -8.30 49.50
C SER A 91 2.17 -8.20 47.99
N VAL A 92 2.55 -7.09 47.39
CA VAL A 92 2.40 -6.82 45.98
C VAL A 92 3.72 -6.47 45.30
N ALA A 93 3.74 -6.64 43.99
CA ALA A 93 4.72 -6.02 43.11
C ALA A 93 4.14 -4.69 42.56
N VAL A 94 4.94 -3.62 42.65
CA VAL A 94 4.61 -2.28 42.12
C VAL A 94 5.53 -2.03 40.92
N ARG A 95 4.99 -2.06 39.73
CA ARG A 95 5.74 -2.08 38.46
C ARG A 95 5.35 -0.90 37.56
N SER A 96 6.31 -0.33 36.87
CA SER A 96 6.01 0.63 35.80
C SER A 96 5.30 -0.03 34.61
N SER A 97 4.39 0.69 33.96
CA SER A 97 3.75 0.29 32.73
C SER A 97 3.62 1.54 31.82
N ALA A 98 4.71 1.91 31.17
CA ALA A 98 4.73 3.06 30.29
C ALA A 98 4.26 2.67 28.85
N ILE A 99 3.63 3.61 28.16
CA ILE A 99 3.20 3.40 26.76
C ILE A 99 4.42 3.24 25.85
N ASP A 100 5.49 3.98 26.12
CA ASP A 100 6.73 3.96 25.34
C ASP A 100 7.67 2.79 25.72
N GLU A 101 7.42 2.05 26.81
CA GLU A 101 8.35 1.05 27.36
C GLU A 101 8.55 -0.16 26.43
N ASP A 102 7.47 -0.60 25.76
CA ASP A 102 7.45 -1.72 24.84
C ASP A 102 7.16 -1.28 23.39
N GLY A 103 7.51 -0.04 23.05
CA GLY A 103 7.31 0.52 21.72
C GLY A 103 8.08 -0.23 20.63
N ALA A 104 7.53 -0.23 19.42
CA ALA A 104 8.08 -0.96 18.29
C ALA A 104 9.45 -0.43 17.82
N GLU A 105 9.80 0.82 18.13
CA GLU A 105 11.00 1.50 17.64
C GLU A 105 12.04 1.82 18.75
N HIS A 106 11.59 1.98 20.00
CA HIS A 106 12.44 2.32 21.13
C HIS A 106 12.09 1.43 22.32
N SER A 107 13.09 0.90 23.02
CA SER A 107 12.90 0.07 24.20
C SER A 107 13.51 0.77 25.41
N PHE A 108 12.66 1.09 26.40
CA PHE A 108 13.07 1.58 27.71
C PHE A 108 13.21 0.44 28.72
N ALA A 109 13.36 -0.81 28.26
CA ALA A 109 13.44 -1.98 29.12
C ALA A 109 14.54 -1.82 30.20
N GLY A 110 14.14 -2.01 31.45
CA GLY A 110 15.05 -1.90 32.61
C GLY A 110 15.47 -0.48 33.00
N GLN A 111 14.82 0.58 32.46
CA GLN A 111 15.12 1.97 32.82
C GLN A 111 14.17 2.53 33.88
N LEU A 112 12.99 1.91 34.04
CA LEU A 112 11.99 2.28 35.03
C LEU A 112 12.07 1.35 36.25
N GLU A 113 11.78 1.88 37.42
CA GLU A 113 11.86 1.11 38.66
C GLU A 113 10.66 0.18 38.83
N SER A 114 10.93 -0.96 39.53
CA SER A 114 9.94 -1.93 39.97
C SER A 114 10.28 -2.41 41.37
N PHE A 115 9.27 -2.49 42.25
CA PHE A 115 9.41 -2.86 43.64
C PHE A 115 8.67 -4.15 43.91
N LEU A 116 9.36 -5.13 44.53
CA LEU A 116 8.79 -6.42 44.89
C LEU A 116 8.60 -6.51 46.43
N PHE A 117 7.73 -7.38 46.89
CA PHE A 117 7.38 -7.60 48.29
C PHE A 117 6.96 -6.31 49.02
N VAL A 118 6.25 -5.44 48.31
CA VAL A 118 5.72 -4.20 48.89
C VAL A 118 4.54 -4.51 49.80
N SER A 119 4.61 -4.08 51.07
CA SER A 119 3.44 -4.22 51.97
C SER A 119 2.36 -3.25 51.54
N PRO A 120 1.05 -3.58 51.79
CA PRO A 120 -0.07 -2.70 51.39
C PRO A 120 0.06 -1.25 51.91
N ASN A 121 0.72 -1.05 53.02
CA ASN A 121 0.90 0.27 53.64
C ASN A 121 1.94 1.14 52.91
N GLU A 122 2.88 0.51 52.21
CA GLU A 122 3.98 1.18 51.48
C GLU A 122 3.67 1.42 50.01
N VAL A 123 2.57 0.85 49.49
CA VAL A 123 2.23 0.91 48.06
C VAL A 123 2.18 2.34 47.53
N ILE A 124 1.61 3.26 48.28
CA ILE A 124 1.48 4.67 47.86
C ILE A 124 2.87 5.32 47.67
N GLU A 125 3.81 5.04 48.58
CA GLU A 125 5.17 5.53 48.48
C GLU A 125 5.87 4.96 47.24
N ARG A 126 5.73 3.65 47.00
CA ARG A 126 6.32 3.00 45.82
C ARG A 126 5.68 3.44 44.50
N ILE A 127 4.38 3.80 44.48
CA ILE A 127 3.78 4.44 43.32
C ILE A 127 4.46 5.77 42.98
N ILE A 128 4.73 6.59 43.99
CA ILE A 128 5.45 7.86 43.83
C ILE A 128 6.86 7.64 43.27
N ASP A 129 7.56 6.63 43.80
CA ASP A 129 8.90 6.28 43.34
C ASP A 129 8.93 5.82 41.89
N VAL A 130 7.95 4.99 41.46
CA VAL A 130 7.78 4.59 40.06
C VAL A 130 7.50 5.80 39.17
N TRP A 131 6.64 6.72 39.58
CA TRP A 131 6.40 7.95 38.81
C TRP A 131 7.67 8.79 38.68
N ARG A 132 8.45 8.97 39.77
CA ARG A 132 9.72 9.69 39.71
C ARG A 132 10.73 9.05 38.79
N SER A 133 10.81 7.71 38.79
CA SER A 133 11.73 6.98 37.92
C SER A 133 11.50 7.27 36.44
N GLY A 134 10.24 7.53 36.02
CA GLY A 134 9.85 7.89 34.65
C GLY A 134 10.41 9.24 34.16
N PHE A 135 10.92 10.07 35.09
CA PHE A 135 11.49 11.37 34.80
C PHE A 135 12.96 11.44 35.24
N SER A 136 13.61 10.31 35.41
CA SER A 136 15.03 10.27 35.82
C SER A 136 15.98 10.88 34.78
N ALA A 137 17.15 11.38 35.23
CA ALA A 137 18.22 11.90 34.38
C ALA A 137 18.55 10.96 33.21
N ARG A 138 18.60 9.66 33.48
CA ARG A 138 18.87 8.61 32.50
C ARG A 138 17.80 8.57 31.37
N ILE A 139 16.51 8.65 31.72
CA ILE A 139 15.41 8.65 30.73
C ILE A 139 15.43 9.95 29.93
N LEU A 140 15.63 11.09 30.55
CA LEU A 140 15.71 12.39 29.87
C LEU A 140 16.88 12.45 28.88
N ALA A 141 18.07 11.91 29.27
CA ALA A 141 19.22 11.79 28.37
C ALA A 141 18.92 10.88 27.17
N TYR A 142 18.37 9.69 27.42
CA TYR A 142 18.01 8.75 26.38
C TYR A 142 17.00 9.36 25.36
N ARG A 143 16.00 10.09 25.84
CA ARG A 143 15.01 10.76 24.97
C ARG A 143 15.66 11.83 24.11
N ARG A 144 16.62 12.58 24.66
CA ARG A 144 17.38 13.61 23.93
C ARG A 144 18.24 12.98 22.82
N GLU A 145 18.95 11.88 23.13
CA GLU A 145 19.80 11.18 22.16
C GLU A 145 18.99 10.58 21.00
N ASN A 146 17.75 10.16 21.26
CA ASN A 146 16.88 9.56 20.25
C ASN A 146 15.90 10.54 19.59
N ASN A 147 16.08 11.86 19.79
CA ASN A 147 15.20 12.93 19.26
C ASN A 147 13.71 12.76 19.61
N LEU A 148 13.42 12.21 20.79
CA LEU A 148 12.06 12.08 21.31
C LEU A 148 11.63 13.37 22.01
N ARG A 149 10.32 13.52 22.23
CA ARG A 149 9.79 14.65 23.01
C ARG A 149 10.48 14.73 24.37
N PHE A 150 11.00 15.91 24.78
CA PHE A 150 11.81 16.09 25.99
C PHE A 150 11.07 15.67 27.26
N LEU A 151 9.81 16.11 27.42
CA LEU A 151 8.99 15.71 28.57
C LEU A 151 8.40 14.32 28.32
N PRO A 152 8.69 13.31 29.20
CA PRO A 152 8.10 11.98 29.12
C PRO A 152 6.59 12.01 29.39
N GLU A 153 5.88 11.00 28.90
CA GLU A 153 4.53 10.71 29.40
C GLU A 153 4.62 10.04 30.77
N SER A 154 3.68 10.34 31.68
CA SER A 154 3.66 9.71 32.98
C SER A 154 3.35 8.22 32.85
N PRO A 155 4.13 7.33 33.50
CA PRO A 155 3.83 5.90 33.44
C PRO A 155 2.56 5.57 34.25
N ALA A 156 1.77 4.65 33.71
CA ALA A 156 0.82 3.91 34.53
C ALA A 156 1.59 3.04 35.54
N VAL A 157 0.98 2.71 36.65
CA VAL A 157 1.61 1.85 37.66
C VAL A 157 0.78 0.57 37.83
N LEU A 158 1.38 -0.56 37.46
CA LEU A 158 0.79 -1.89 37.61
C LEU A 158 1.02 -2.40 39.04
N ILE A 159 -0.04 -2.70 39.76
CA ILE A 159 -0.01 -3.34 41.08
C ILE A 159 -0.48 -4.78 40.89
N GLN A 160 0.40 -5.73 41.13
CA GLN A 160 0.16 -7.14 40.90
C GLN A 160 0.39 -7.92 42.21
N ARG A 161 -0.44 -8.92 42.53
CA ARG A 161 -0.23 -9.81 43.68
C ARG A 161 1.17 -10.42 43.56
N MET A 162 1.95 -10.34 44.63
CA MET A 162 3.27 -10.91 44.67
C MET A 162 3.20 -12.44 44.69
N ILE A 163 4.09 -13.09 43.92
CA ILE A 163 4.29 -14.54 43.94
C ILE A 163 5.60 -14.82 44.69
N ASN A 164 5.49 -15.62 45.74
CA ASN A 164 6.64 -16.07 46.51
C ASN A 164 7.25 -17.30 45.84
N ALA A 165 8.07 -17.06 44.82
CA ALA A 165 8.51 -18.08 43.90
C ALA A 165 9.48 -19.09 44.49
N ASP A 166 9.19 -20.38 44.31
CA ASP A 166 10.15 -21.48 44.54
C ASP A 166 11.17 -21.52 43.40
N ALA A 167 10.71 -21.25 42.18
CA ALA A 167 11.53 -21.06 40.96
C ALA A 167 10.90 -19.99 40.09
N ALA A 168 11.73 -19.21 39.38
CA ALA A 168 11.28 -18.20 38.46
C ALA A 168 12.24 -18.06 37.28
N GLY A 169 11.81 -17.38 36.24
CA GLY A 169 12.65 -17.18 35.08
C GLY A 169 11.99 -16.50 33.91
N VAL A 170 12.62 -16.67 32.77
CA VAL A 170 12.13 -16.17 31.49
C VAL A 170 11.91 -17.32 30.52
N ALA A 171 10.98 -17.16 29.60
CA ALA A 171 10.86 -18.10 28.50
C ALA A 171 10.58 -17.37 27.18
N PHE A 172 11.30 -17.79 26.14
CA PHE A 172 11.20 -17.22 24.79
C PHE A 172 10.45 -18.17 23.88
N GLY A 173 9.45 -17.67 23.16
CA GLY A 173 8.66 -18.44 22.22
C GLY A 173 9.33 -18.65 20.86
N ALA A 174 10.56 -18.20 20.72
CA ALA A 174 11.51 -18.45 19.65
C ALA A 174 12.92 -18.22 20.19
N ASP A 175 13.92 -18.79 19.58
CA ASP A 175 15.33 -18.52 19.96
C ASP A 175 15.67 -17.06 19.63
N PRO A 176 15.97 -16.20 20.62
CA PRO A 176 16.29 -14.78 20.41
C PRO A 176 17.63 -14.54 19.71
N ILE A 177 18.50 -15.57 19.63
CA ILE A 177 19.83 -15.51 19.00
C ILE A 177 19.76 -15.98 17.56
N THR A 178 19.21 -17.16 17.32
CA THR A 178 19.16 -17.79 15.98
C THR A 178 17.91 -17.43 15.19
N GLY A 179 16.86 -16.94 15.84
CA GLY A 179 15.56 -16.64 15.23
C GLY A 179 14.70 -17.88 14.98
N GLN A 180 15.13 -19.07 15.38
CA GLN A 180 14.38 -20.32 15.18
C GLN A 180 13.05 -20.28 15.95
N ARG A 181 11.93 -20.49 15.25
CA ARG A 181 10.57 -20.42 15.83
C ARG A 181 9.98 -21.78 16.18
N ASN A 182 10.70 -22.86 15.91
CA ASN A 182 10.31 -24.21 16.27
C ASN A 182 10.77 -24.62 17.67
N VAL A 183 11.58 -23.81 18.31
CA VAL A 183 12.14 -24.04 19.64
C VAL A 183 11.65 -22.96 20.60
N ALA A 184 11.18 -23.36 21.77
CA ALA A 184 11.00 -22.48 22.93
C ALA A 184 12.23 -22.61 23.83
N ILE A 185 12.73 -21.49 24.37
CA ILE A 185 13.85 -21.50 25.32
C ILE A 185 13.29 -21.15 26.69
N VAL A 186 13.57 -21.98 27.68
CA VAL A 186 13.16 -21.76 29.08
C VAL A 186 14.42 -21.59 29.91
N SER A 187 14.55 -20.44 30.59
CA SER A 187 15.64 -20.17 31.52
C SER A 187 15.09 -20.05 32.94
N ALA A 188 15.73 -20.75 33.91
CA ALA A 188 15.22 -20.90 35.24
C ALA A 188 16.29 -20.68 36.32
N VAL A 189 15.90 -20.05 37.44
CA VAL A 189 16.68 -19.92 38.67
C VAL A 189 15.82 -20.31 39.87
N ASN A 190 16.47 -20.73 40.97
CA ASN A 190 15.77 -20.95 42.23
C ASN A 190 15.35 -19.62 42.88
N GLY A 191 14.16 -19.59 43.45
CA GLY A 191 13.63 -18.38 44.09
C GLY A 191 13.19 -17.31 43.06
N ILE A 192 13.51 -16.07 43.35
CA ILE A 192 13.04 -14.90 42.59
C ILE A 192 13.92 -14.64 41.39
N GLY A 193 13.33 -14.43 40.21
CA GLY A 193 14.02 -14.25 38.93
C GLY A 193 14.65 -12.87 38.66
N THR A 194 14.73 -11.97 39.63
CA THR A 194 15.25 -10.62 39.44
C THR A 194 16.69 -10.57 38.93
N ALA A 195 17.58 -11.34 39.52
CA ALA A 195 19.00 -11.40 39.14
C ALA A 195 19.18 -11.99 37.73
N LEU A 196 18.29 -12.86 37.28
CA LEU A 196 18.28 -13.36 35.90
C LEU A 196 17.82 -12.28 34.89
N VAL A 197 16.76 -11.55 35.21
CA VAL A 197 16.24 -10.48 34.34
C VAL A 197 17.21 -9.32 34.22
N SER A 198 17.99 -9.01 35.30
CA SER A 198 19.05 -8.00 35.28
C SER A 198 20.34 -8.49 34.60
N GLY A 199 20.46 -9.79 34.30
CA GLY A 199 21.67 -10.39 33.73
C GLY A 199 22.84 -10.57 34.73
N GLU A 200 22.56 -10.59 36.03
CA GLU A 200 23.55 -10.69 37.10
C GLU A 200 23.88 -12.15 37.46
N CYS A 201 23.10 -13.10 37.01
CA CYS A 201 23.34 -14.52 37.26
C CYS A 201 23.09 -15.37 36.01
N ASP A 202 23.82 -16.50 35.93
CA ASP A 202 23.56 -17.56 34.97
C ASP A 202 22.32 -18.36 35.38
N ALA A 203 21.62 -18.98 34.40
CA ALA A 203 20.41 -19.77 34.60
C ALA A 203 20.50 -21.16 33.96
N ASP A 204 19.81 -22.12 34.52
CA ASP A 204 19.54 -23.36 33.80
C ASP A 204 18.73 -23.06 32.56
N THR A 205 19.17 -23.53 31.41
CA THR A 205 18.51 -23.24 30.12
C THR A 205 18.13 -24.51 29.40
N PHE A 206 16.89 -24.57 28.93
CA PHE A 206 16.30 -25.73 28.27
C PHE A 206 15.73 -25.31 26.93
N HIS A 207 16.03 -26.06 25.87
CA HIS A 207 15.46 -25.90 24.53
C HIS A 207 14.37 -26.97 24.32
N VAL A 208 13.17 -26.54 24.01
CA VAL A 208 11.99 -27.41 23.86
C VAL A 208 11.43 -27.29 22.44
N ASN A 209 11.32 -28.41 21.69
CA ASN A 209 10.79 -28.44 20.35
C ASN A 209 9.25 -28.36 20.35
N ARG A 210 8.61 -28.31 19.15
CA ARG A 210 7.13 -28.21 19.03
C ARG A 210 6.38 -29.43 19.56
N GLU A 211 7.03 -30.59 19.58
CA GLU A 211 6.53 -31.86 20.09
C GLU A 211 6.64 -31.96 21.61
N ALA A 212 7.02 -30.86 22.28
CA ALA A 212 7.28 -30.78 23.71
C ALA A 212 8.43 -31.70 24.20
N GLU A 213 9.40 -32.00 23.35
CA GLU A 213 10.60 -32.71 23.71
C GLU A 213 11.69 -31.70 24.09
N ILE A 214 12.42 -31.99 25.18
CA ILE A 214 13.58 -31.21 25.59
C ILE A 214 14.79 -31.68 24.81
N ILE A 215 15.21 -30.87 23.82
CA ILE A 215 16.26 -31.21 22.87
C ILE A 215 17.66 -30.80 23.33
N GLU A 216 17.74 -29.85 24.30
CA GLU A 216 19.00 -29.39 24.85
C GLU A 216 18.80 -28.96 26.30
N ARG A 217 19.81 -29.20 27.16
CA ARG A 217 19.86 -28.78 28.55
C ARG A 217 21.25 -28.20 28.87
N LYS A 218 21.27 -26.96 29.35
CA LYS A 218 22.47 -26.32 29.88
C LYS A 218 22.23 -26.03 31.38
N LEU A 219 22.83 -26.85 32.23
CA LEU A 219 22.67 -26.70 33.66
C LEU A 219 23.87 -25.93 34.27
N ILE A 220 23.61 -25.08 35.27
CA ILE A 220 24.63 -24.38 36.03
C ILE A 220 25.11 -25.24 37.19
N GLY A 221 24.20 -25.99 37.80
CA GLY A 221 24.46 -26.87 38.93
C GLY A 221 24.46 -28.37 38.58
N ASN A 222 24.57 -29.21 39.63
CA ASN A 222 24.53 -30.67 39.45
C ASN A 222 23.13 -31.26 39.34
N SER A 223 22.10 -30.49 39.63
CA SER A 223 20.69 -30.85 39.48
C SER A 223 19.90 -29.71 38.83
N PRO A 224 18.95 -30.03 37.95
CA PRO A 224 18.13 -29.01 37.32
C PRO A 224 17.20 -28.32 38.33
N VAL A 225 16.96 -27.02 38.15
CA VAL A 225 16.00 -26.22 38.93
C VAL A 225 14.55 -26.68 38.72
N LEU A 226 14.24 -27.18 37.54
CA LEU A 226 12.89 -27.58 37.11
C LEU A 226 12.79 -29.06 36.78
N SER A 227 11.63 -29.65 37.05
CA SER A 227 11.29 -30.97 36.49
C SER A 227 10.96 -30.87 34.98
N ASP A 228 11.01 -32.04 34.31
CA ASP A 228 10.69 -32.11 32.88
C ASP A 228 9.24 -31.68 32.58
N GLU A 229 8.30 -31.95 33.46
CA GLU A 229 6.90 -31.53 33.38
C GLU A 229 6.79 -30.03 33.46
N GLN A 230 7.44 -29.40 34.44
CA GLN A 230 7.46 -27.94 34.60
C GLN A 230 8.07 -27.23 33.40
N ILE A 231 9.16 -27.76 32.81
CA ILE A 231 9.78 -27.21 31.60
C ILE A 231 8.78 -27.21 30.43
N LYS A 232 8.06 -28.34 30.26
CA LYS A 232 7.06 -28.49 29.19
C LYS A 232 5.86 -27.56 29.41
N GLU A 233 5.39 -27.39 30.65
CA GLU A 233 4.31 -26.47 30.99
C GLU A 233 4.68 -25.01 30.70
N ILE A 234 5.90 -24.59 31.04
CA ILE A 234 6.39 -23.24 30.74
C ILE A 234 6.52 -23.03 29.22
N ALA A 235 7.05 -24.05 28.50
CA ALA A 235 7.12 -24.00 27.06
C ALA A 235 5.73 -23.94 26.39
N ALA A 236 4.72 -24.61 26.95
CA ALA A 236 3.34 -24.52 26.50
C ALA A 236 2.76 -23.13 26.80
N LEU A 237 3.02 -22.55 27.97
CA LEU A 237 2.60 -21.22 28.36
C LEU A 237 3.10 -20.14 27.38
N VAL A 238 4.40 -20.13 27.06
CA VAL A 238 4.95 -19.15 26.11
C VAL A 238 4.39 -19.33 24.71
N ARG A 239 4.10 -20.58 24.30
CA ARG A 239 3.45 -20.85 23.00
C ARG A 239 2.00 -20.37 22.95
N ALA A 240 1.26 -20.53 24.04
CA ALA A 240 -0.08 -19.96 24.15
C ALA A 240 -0.06 -18.43 24.01
N CYS A 241 0.92 -17.76 24.63
CA CYS A 241 1.13 -16.32 24.44
C CYS A 241 1.50 -15.99 22.98
N ASN A 242 2.39 -16.77 22.33
CA ASN A 242 2.72 -16.60 20.90
C ASN A 242 1.48 -16.68 20.02
N GLN A 243 0.63 -17.68 20.26
CA GLN A 243 -0.59 -17.91 19.50
C GLN A 243 -1.57 -16.75 19.66
N HIS A 244 -1.78 -16.27 20.89
CA HIS A 244 -2.66 -15.15 21.17
C HIS A 244 -2.21 -13.87 20.47
N PHE A 245 -0.91 -13.52 20.57
CA PHE A 245 -0.35 -12.31 19.97
C PHE A 245 0.05 -12.47 18.49
N ASN A 246 -0.10 -13.67 17.93
CA ASN A 246 0.33 -14.04 16.57
C ASN A 246 1.79 -13.65 16.26
N ARG A 247 2.65 -13.69 17.27
CA ARG A 247 4.09 -13.38 17.18
C ARG A 247 4.84 -13.95 18.40
N PRO A 248 6.15 -14.29 18.27
CA PRO A 248 6.93 -14.78 19.37
C PRO A 248 6.99 -13.79 20.54
N GLN A 249 6.78 -14.33 21.74
CA GLN A 249 6.79 -13.60 22.99
C GLN A 249 7.99 -14.00 23.85
N ASP A 250 8.43 -13.07 24.65
CA ASP A 250 9.28 -13.18 25.82
C ASP A 250 8.36 -13.07 27.04
N ILE A 251 8.34 -14.10 27.92
CA ILE A 251 7.52 -14.10 29.09
C ILE A 251 8.37 -14.20 30.37
N GLU A 252 7.93 -13.51 31.43
CA GLU A 252 8.40 -13.74 32.79
C GLU A 252 7.40 -14.68 33.47
N TRP A 253 7.89 -15.70 34.12
CA TRP A 253 7.09 -16.70 34.80
C TRP A 253 7.65 -17.00 36.21
N ALA A 254 6.79 -17.52 37.09
CA ALA A 254 7.17 -18.00 38.41
C ALA A 254 6.36 -19.25 38.77
N ILE A 255 6.96 -20.10 39.62
CA ILE A 255 6.27 -21.25 40.24
C ILE A 255 6.22 -21.01 41.74
N GLU A 256 5.05 -21.09 42.35
CA GLU A 256 4.78 -21.00 43.75
C GLU A 256 3.99 -22.23 44.19
N ASN A 257 4.51 -23.03 45.12
CA ASN A 257 3.87 -24.28 45.62
C ASN A 257 3.44 -25.24 44.47
N GLY A 258 4.26 -25.37 43.44
CA GLY A 258 4.03 -26.19 42.27
C GLY A 258 3.08 -25.58 41.22
N GLN A 259 2.51 -24.39 41.45
CA GLN A 259 1.65 -23.70 40.50
C GLN A 259 2.43 -22.72 39.67
N LEU A 260 2.30 -22.84 38.31
CA LEU A 260 2.90 -21.92 37.36
C LEU A 260 2.08 -20.63 37.24
N TRP A 261 2.75 -19.49 37.15
CA TRP A 261 2.19 -18.16 36.99
C TRP A 261 2.88 -17.40 35.86
N LEU A 262 2.10 -16.70 35.03
CA LEU A 262 2.57 -15.74 34.03
C LEU A 262 2.63 -14.34 34.65
N LEU A 263 3.81 -13.77 34.76
CA LEU A 263 4.02 -12.46 35.40
C LEU A 263 4.01 -11.31 34.39
N GLN A 264 4.54 -11.54 33.18
CA GLN A 264 4.63 -10.56 32.10
C GLN A 264 4.75 -11.26 30.75
N SER A 265 4.27 -10.60 29.67
CA SER A 265 4.50 -11.04 28.29
C SER A 265 4.84 -9.81 27.43
N ARG A 266 5.88 -9.92 26.61
CA ARG A 266 6.28 -8.89 25.65
C ARG A 266 6.80 -9.50 24.36
N PRO A 267 6.75 -8.77 23.22
CA PRO A 267 7.34 -9.26 21.98
C PRO A 267 8.86 -9.39 22.09
N ILE A 268 9.43 -10.44 21.46
CA ILE A 268 10.87 -10.55 21.30
C ILE A 268 11.34 -9.51 20.28
N THR A 269 11.92 -8.40 20.75
CA THR A 269 12.31 -7.26 19.90
C THR A 269 13.54 -7.55 19.04
N THR A 270 14.44 -8.43 19.49
CA THR A 270 15.64 -8.85 18.76
C THR A 270 15.33 -9.55 17.46
N LEU A 271 14.19 -10.25 17.36
CA LEU A 271 13.77 -10.93 16.13
C LEU A 271 13.43 -9.98 14.98
N LYS A 272 13.23 -8.69 15.22
CA LYS A 272 13.04 -7.70 14.17
C LYS A 272 14.25 -7.57 13.25
N ASN A 273 15.44 -7.74 13.79
CA ASN A 273 16.71 -7.57 13.10
C ASN A 273 17.33 -8.89 12.64
N LEU A 274 16.80 -10.03 13.12
CA LEU A 274 17.16 -11.36 12.69
C LEU A 274 16.29 -11.76 11.50
N ALA A 275 16.50 -11.10 10.35
CA ALA A 275 16.29 -11.73 9.07
C ALA A 275 17.13 -13.01 9.09
N ALA A 276 16.61 -14.18 8.62
CA ALA A 276 17.43 -15.36 8.43
C ALA A 276 18.71 -14.89 7.71
N PRO A 277 19.88 -14.84 8.35
CA PRO A 277 21.06 -14.18 7.77
C PRO A 277 21.45 -14.85 6.45
N ASP A 278 21.13 -16.15 6.30
CA ASP A 278 21.36 -16.97 5.11
C ASP A 278 20.16 -17.04 4.16
N GLY A 279 19.05 -16.38 4.50
CA GLY A 279 17.85 -16.36 3.67
C GLY A 279 18.00 -15.45 2.43
N ALA A 280 17.51 -15.92 1.28
CA ALA A 280 17.52 -15.13 0.06
C ALA A 280 16.84 -13.78 0.28
N LEU A 281 17.53 -12.70 -0.06
CA LEU A 281 17.00 -11.34 -0.02
C LEU A 281 15.97 -11.16 -1.12
N ASN A 282 14.83 -10.58 -0.77
CA ASN A 282 13.83 -10.06 -1.71
C ASN A 282 13.56 -8.61 -1.39
N LEU A 283 13.44 -7.80 -2.42
CA LEU A 283 13.05 -6.38 -2.34
C LEU A 283 11.71 -6.22 -3.04
N TRP A 284 10.71 -5.81 -2.30
CA TRP A 284 9.34 -5.66 -2.77
C TRP A 284 9.01 -4.19 -3.00
N ASP A 285 8.34 -3.89 -4.12
CA ASP A 285 7.92 -2.54 -4.47
C ASP A 285 6.56 -2.58 -5.17
N ASN A 286 5.60 -1.78 -4.70
CA ASN A 286 4.30 -1.66 -5.34
C ASN A 286 3.98 -0.27 -5.87
N SER A 287 4.91 0.67 -5.79
CA SER A 287 4.68 2.07 -6.15
C SER A 287 4.17 2.27 -7.59
N ASN A 288 4.54 1.39 -8.51
CA ASN A 288 4.07 1.40 -9.90
C ASN A 288 2.87 0.47 -10.10
N ILE A 289 2.95 -0.79 -9.63
CA ILE A 289 1.95 -1.81 -9.92
C ILE A 289 0.61 -1.54 -9.21
N ALA A 290 0.61 -0.77 -8.12
CA ALA A 290 -0.58 -0.34 -7.43
C ALA A 290 -1.52 0.53 -8.31
N GLU A 291 -1.03 1.15 -9.37
CA GLU A 291 -1.88 1.85 -10.36
C GLU A 291 -2.82 0.87 -11.09
N SER A 292 -2.39 -0.37 -11.28
CA SER A 292 -3.14 -1.41 -12.00
C SER A 292 -3.91 -2.36 -11.09
N TYR A 293 -3.36 -2.63 -9.91
CA TYR A 293 -3.91 -3.59 -8.93
C TYR A 293 -3.96 -2.93 -7.55
N GLY A 294 -4.86 -1.99 -7.38
CA GLY A 294 -4.97 -1.25 -6.13
C GLY A 294 -5.60 -2.06 -4.98
N GLY A 295 -5.10 -1.86 -3.76
CA GLY A 295 -5.65 -2.52 -2.58
C GLY A 295 -5.48 -4.05 -2.58
N VAL A 296 -6.37 -4.75 -1.88
CA VAL A 296 -6.34 -6.22 -1.80
C VAL A 296 -6.87 -6.84 -3.10
N THR A 297 -6.25 -7.91 -3.55
CA THR A 297 -6.51 -8.60 -4.82
C THR A 297 -6.81 -10.06 -4.57
N THR A 298 -7.76 -10.63 -5.30
CA THR A 298 -8.16 -12.03 -5.17
C THR A 298 -7.10 -13.00 -5.74
N PRO A 299 -7.08 -14.27 -5.29
CA PRO A 299 -6.18 -15.29 -5.81
C PRO A 299 -6.27 -15.50 -7.31
N LEU A 300 -7.47 -15.42 -7.90
CA LEU A 300 -7.64 -15.58 -9.35
C LEU A 300 -6.92 -14.47 -10.11
N THR A 301 -7.15 -13.22 -9.73
CA THR A 301 -6.48 -12.07 -10.37
C THR A 301 -4.98 -12.15 -10.21
N PHE A 302 -4.49 -12.50 -9.00
CA PHE A 302 -3.05 -12.64 -8.77
C PHE A 302 -2.43 -13.73 -9.63
N SER A 303 -3.00 -14.94 -9.66
CA SER A 303 -2.45 -16.06 -10.42
C SER A 303 -2.50 -15.79 -11.93
N PHE A 304 -3.56 -15.17 -12.44
CA PHE A 304 -3.66 -14.72 -13.82
C PHE A 304 -2.59 -13.66 -14.16
N SER A 305 -2.44 -12.65 -13.31
CA SER A 305 -1.46 -11.58 -13.51
C SER A 305 -0.02 -12.10 -13.43
N ARG A 306 0.29 -12.98 -12.48
CA ARG A 306 1.61 -13.61 -12.36
C ARG A 306 2.02 -14.30 -13.65
N ARG A 307 1.12 -15.10 -14.25
CA ARG A 307 1.33 -15.79 -15.54
C ARG A 307 1.53 -14.79 -16.69
N ALA A 308 0.72 -13.73 -16.72
CA ALA A 308 0.83 -12.71 -17.76
C ALA A 308 2.18 -11.95 -17.67
N TYR A 309 2.60 -11.56 -16.47
CA TYR A 309 3.86 -10.85 -16.27
C TYR A 309 5.08 -11.74 -16.54
N GLU A 310 5.05 -13.02 -16.15
CA GLU A 310 6.10 -13.98 -16.50
C GLU A 310 6.32 -14.03 -18.02
N GLU A 311 5.25 -14.20 -18.79
CA GLU A 311 5.34 -14.30 -20.24
C GLU A 311 5.73 -12.97 -20.91
N VAL A 312 5.25 -11.84 -20.41
CA VAL A 312 5.60 -10.51 -20.88
C VAL A 312 7.11 -10.24 -20.76
N TYR A 313 7.71 -10.56 -19.59
CA TYR A 313 9.15 -10.37 -19.41
C TYR A 313 10.01 -11.36 -20.21
N ARG A 314 9.55 -12.61 -20.40
CA ARG A 314 10.21 -13.56 -21.31
C ARG A 314 10.20 -13.05 -22.74
N GLN A 315 9.07 -12.56 -23.23
CA GLN A 315 8.94 -11.97 -24.56
C GLN A 315 9.81 -10.73 -24.70
N PHE A 316 9.87 -9.87 -23.69
CA PHE A 316 10.75 -8.70 -23.69
C PHE A 316 12.22 -9.11 -23.85
N CYS A 317 12.70 -10.11 -23.14
CA CYS A 317 14.06 -10.64 -23.31
C CYS A 317 14.29 -11.20 -24.73
N ARG A 318 13.33 -11.93 -25.29
CA ARG A 318 13.41 -12.42 -26.68
C ARG A 318 13.50 -11.28 -27.69
N LEU A 319 12.70 -10.23 -27.51
CA LEU A 319 12.73 -9.02 -28.35
C LEU A 319 14.07 -8.30 -28.28
N MET A 320 14.74 -8.34 -27.13
CA MET A 320 16.07 -7.79 -26.91
C MET A 320 17.20 -8.76 -27.31
N LEU A 321 16.87 -9.86 -27.98
CA LEU A 321 17.79 -10.89 -28.48
C LEU A 321 18.59 -11.61 -27.39
N VAL A 322 18.02 -11.73 -26.16
CA VAL A 322 18.59 -12.59 -25.12
C VAL A 322 18.44 -14.05 -25.55
N PRO A 323 19.53 -14.87 -25.49
CA PRO A 323 19.46 -16.27 -25.89
C PRO A 323 18.43 -17.08 -25.09
N GLU A 324 17.71 -17.96 -25.76
CA GLU A 324 16.65 -18.79 -25.11
C GLU A 324 17.22 -19.65 -23.98
N ALA A 325 18.45 -20.14 -24.11
CA ALA A 325 19.12 -20.88 -23.04
C ALA A 325 19.29 -20.03 -21.76
N THR A 326 19.65 -18.74 -21.91
CA THR A 326 19.73 -17.79 -20.78
C THR A 326 18.36 -17.56 -20.16
N ILE A 327 17.31 -17.39 -20.98
CA ILE A 327 15.94 -17.22 -20.49
C ILE A 327 15.50 -18.47 -19.68
N GLN A 328 15.79 -19.66 -20.18
CA GLN A 328 15.47 -20.92 -19.49
C GLN A 328 16.27 -21.08 -18.19
N GLN A 329 17.56 -20.74 -18.19
CA GLN A 329 18.41 -20.78 -16.99
C GLN A 329 17.86 -19.89 -15.86
N HIS A 330 17.20 -18.80 -16.19
CA HIS A 330 16.62 -17.84 -15.24
C HIS A 330 15.10 -18.05 -15.05
N ASP A 331 14.58 -19.24 -15.31
CA ASP A 331 13.15 -19.59 -15.23
C ASP A 331 12.51 -19.12 -13.92
N GLN A 332 13.17 -19.33 -12.77
CA GLN A 332 12.67 -18.91 -11.46
C GLN A 332 12.58 -17.38 -11.31
N THR A 333 13.48 -16.62 -11.93
CA THR A 333 13.42 -15.16 -11.93
C THR A 333 12.14 -14.66 -12.57
N PHE A 334 11.73 -15.22 -13.70
CA PHE A 334 10.50 -14.82 -14.39
C PHE A 334 9.24 -15.25 -13.64
N LYS A 335 9.21 -16.45 -13.07
CA LYS A 335 8.09 -16.97 -12.28
C LYS A 335 7.81 -16.17 -11.01
N HIS A 336 8.85 -15.54 -10.44
CA HIS A 336 8.78 -14.78 -9.20
C HIS A 336 8.93 -13.27 -9.41
N MET A 337 8.45 -12.75 -10.55
CA MET A 337 8.41 -11.30 -10.80
C MET A 337 7.43 -10.56 -9.91
N LEU A 338 6.33 -11.23 -9.55
CA LEU A 338 5.29 -10.71 -8.67
C LEU A 338 5.16 -11.56 -7.41
N GLY A 339 4.82 -10.92 -6.30
CA GLY A 339 4.42 -11.55 -5.04
C GLY A 339 3.08 -11.02 -4.55
N LEU A 340 2.32 -11.88 -3.85
CA LEU A 340 1.09 -11.50 -3.16
C LEU A 340 1.38 -11.43 -1.66
N ILE A 341 1.48 -10.21 -1.11
CA ILE A 341 1.87 -9.99 0.27
C ILE A 341 0.74 -9.26 0.99
N ARG A 342 0.18 -9.92 2.00
CA ARG A 342 -1.05 -9.47 2.69
C ARG A 342 -2.14 -9.07 1.68
N GLY A 343 -2.37 -9.94 0.70
CA GLY A 343 -3.36 -9.76 -0.34
C GLY A 343 -3.08 -8.65 -1.36
N ARG A 344 -1.90 -8.02 -1.34
CA ARG A 344 -1.52 -6.95 -2.28
C ARG A 344 -0.39 -7.40 -3.19
N ILE A 345 -0.45 -6.98 -4.44
CA ILE A 345 0.54 -7.34 -5.47
C ILE A 345 1.76 -6.41 -5.37
N PHE A 346 2.95 -7.02 -5.33
CA PHE A 346 4.24 -6.33 -5.32
C PHE A 346 5.12 -6.86 -6.44
N TYR A 347 5.95 -5.99 -7.02
CA TYR A 347 7.10 -6.42 -7.81
C TYR A 347 8.21 -6.97 -6.90
N ASN A 348 8.83 -8.08 -7.30
CA ASN A 348 10.15 -8.45 -6.80
C ASN A 348 11.20 -7.65 -7.57
N LEU A 349 11.62 -6.54 -6.95
CA LEU A 349 12.50 -5.58 -7.62
C LEU A 349 13.87 -6.18 -7.93
N LEU A 350 14.41 -7.10 -7.09
CA LEU A 350 15.67 -7.79 -7.39
C LEU A 350 15.56 -8.67 -8.64
N ASN A 351 14.45 -9.38 -8.80
CA ASN A 351 14.20 -10.18 -10.00
C ASN A 351 14.06 -9.28 -11.25
N TRP A 352 13.43 -8.12 -11.09
CA TRP A 352 13.36 -7.14 -12.17
C TRP A 352 14.77 -6.66 -12.58
N TYR A 353 15.66 -6.33 -11.63
CA TYR A 353 17.05 -5.97 -11.94
C TYR A 353 17.83 -7.14 -12.56
N ARG A 354 17.60 -8.38 -12.14
CA ARG A 354 18.20 -9.58 -12.77
C ARG A 354 17.78 -9.71 -14.23
N VAL A 355 16.50 -9.45 -14.54
CA VAL A 355 16.02 -9.41 -15.94
C VAL A 355 16.71 -8.31 -16.72
N LEU A 356 16.86 -7.11 -16.16
CA LEU A 356 17.58 -6.01 -16.82
C LEU A 356 19.06 -6.35 -17.05
N ALA A 357 19.69 -7.05 -16.13
CA ALA A 357 21.10 -7.45 -16.25
C ALA A 357 21.35 -8.44 -17.40
N MET A 358 20.32 -9.19 -17.83
CA MET A 358 20.41 -10.06 -19.02
C MET A 358 20.40 -9.27 -20.33
N LEU A 359 19.96 -7.99 -20.31
CA LEU A 359 19.87 -7.17 -21.50
C LEU A 359 21.22 -6.57 -21.86
N PRO A 360 21.58 -6.53 -23.15
CA PRO A 360 22.80 -5.87 -23.59
C PRO A 360 22.82 -4.38 -23.17
N GLY A 361 23.97 -3.91 -22.70
CA GLY A 361 24.15 -2.51 -22.31
C GLY A 361 23.46 -2.11 -20.98
N PHE A 362 23.33 -3.01 -20.02
CA PHE A 362 22.70 -2.79 -18.72
C PHE A 362 23.12 -1.47 -18.06
N LYS A 363 24.42 -1.14 -18.01
CA LYS A 363 24.93 0.10 -17.38
C LYS A 363 24.36 1.38 -18.00
N ILE A 364 24.09 1.37 -19.29
CA ILE A 364 23.53 2.51 -20.03
C ILE A 364 22.01 2.57 -19.83
N ASN A 365 21.36 1.41 -19.90
CA ASN A 365 19.91 1.31 -19.92
C ASN A 365 19.28 1.37 -18.51
N ARG A 366 20.02 1.00 -17.45
CA ARG A 366 19.49 0.91 -16.07
C ARG A 366 18.77 2.18 -15.63
N ARG A 367 19.44 3.33 -15.65
CA ARG A 367 18.85 4.60 -15.19
C ARG A 367 17.58 4.97 -15.93
N PHE A 368 17.57 4.68 -17.22
CA PHE A 368 16.41 4.94 -18.06
C PHE A 368 15.23 4.02 -17.69
N MET A 369 15.51 2.74 -17.44
CA MET A 369 14.51 1.76 -17.03
C MET A 369 13.99 2.02 -15.61
N GLU A 370 14.86 2.44 -14.68
CA GLU A 370 14.47 2.88 -13.32
C GLU A 370 13.49 4.07 -13.38
N GLN A 371 13.79 5.07 -14.19
CA GLN A 371 12.91 6.22 -14.40
C GLN A 371 11.56 5.81 -15.01
N MET A 372 11.56 4.82 -15.91
CA MET A 372 10.35 4.27 -16.52
C MET A 372 9.44 3.57 -15.50
N MET A 373 10.03 2.76 -14.63
CA MET A 373 9.31 2.04 -13.58
C MET A 373 8.90 2.95 -12.42
N GLY A 374 9.35 4.22 -12.42
CA GLY A 374 9.09 5.12 -11.30
C GLY A 374 9.85 4.74 -10.04
N VAL A 375 10.95 4.00 -10.17
CA VAL A 375 11.82 3.64 -9.03
C VAL A 375 12.44 4.92 -8.49
N LYS A 376 11.99 5.35 -7.31
CA LYS A 376 12.45 6.59 -6.66
C LYS A 376 13.89 6.48 -6.18
N GLU A 377 14.27 5.31 -5.69
CA GLU A 377 15.61 4.99 -5.18
C GLU A 377 16.12 3.73 -5.85
N GLY A 378 17.27 3.81 -6.54
CA GLY A 378 17.94 2.64 -7.14
C GLY A 378 18.44 1.67 -6.07
N LEU A 379 18.94 0.50 -6.51
CA LEU A 379 19.60 -0.43 -5.60
C LEU A 379 20.93 0.12 -5.08
N PRO A 380 21.34 -0.23 -3.85
CA PRO A 380 22.71 0.01 -3.38
C PRO A 380 23.76 -0.59 -4.33
N GLU A 381 24.88 0.11 -4.50
CA GLU A 381 25.95 -0.31 -5.42
C GLU A 381 26.50 -1.71 -5.08
N SER A 382 26.48 -2.12 -3.81
CA SER A 382 26.90 -3.47 -3.37
C SER A 382 26.02 -4.56 -3.97
N LEU A 383 24.70 -4.40 -3.96
CA LEU A 383 23.75 -5.36 -4.54
C LEU A 383 23.82 -5.34 -6.08
N LEU A 384 24.06 -4.18 -6.68
CA LEU A 384 24.25 -4.07 -8.12
C LEU A 384 25.52 -4.80 -8.59
N ALA A 385 26.62 -4.69 -7.84
CA ALA A 385 27.85 -5.40 -8.13
C ALA A 385 27.66 -6.92 -8.06
N GLU A 386 26.88 -7.41 -7.12
CA GLU A 386 26.52 -8.83 -7.02
C GLU A 386 25.73 -9.30 -8.25
N ILE A 387 24.72 -8.54 -8.67
CA ILE A 387 23.93 -8.85 -9.88
C ILE A 387 24.80 -8.80 -11.15
N GLU A 388 25.72 -7.84 -11.26
CA GLU A 388 26.65 -7.69 -12.39
C GLU A 388 27.72 -8.80 -12.45
N SER A 389 28.20 -9.28 -11.28
CA SER A 389 29.25 -10.31 -11.21
C SER A 389 28.82 -11.66 -11.81
N VAL A 390 27.52 -11.97 -11.75
CA VAL A 390 26.94 -13.17 -12.38
C VAL A 390 26.97 -13.09 -13.91
N SER A 391 27.09 -11.87 -14.50
CA SER A 391 27.15 -11.61 -15.95
C SER A 391 28.58 -11.42 -16.49
N GLY A 392 29.61 -11.56 -15.67
CA GLY A 392 30.94 -10.97 -15.85
C GLY A 392 31.91 -11.61 -16.86
N SER A 393 31.56 -12.63 -17.62
CA SER A 393 32.57 -13.35 -18.46
C SER A 393 32.63 -12.94 -19.94
N GLU A 394 31.82 -11.95 -20.43
CA GLU A 394 31.70 -11.75 -21.89
C GLU A 394 31.65 -10.30 -22.39
N LYS A 395 32.52 -9.42 -21.93
CA LYS A 395 32.49 -7.98 -22.35
C LYS A 395 32.55 -7.77 -23.85
N LEU A 396 33.30 -8.63 -24.60
CA LEU A 396 33.43 -8.51 -26.07
C LEU A 396 32.17 -8.99 -26.78
N ARG A 397 31.58 -10.06 -26.29
CA ARG A 397 30.32 -10.63 -26.79
C ARG A 397 29.14 -9.71 -26.51
N ASP A 398 29.18 -9.01 -25.38
CA ASP A 398 28.17 -8.02 -24.99
C ASP A 398 28.15 -6.83 -25.96
N SER A 399 29.31 -6.36 -26.43
CA SER A 399 29.41 -5.28 -27.43
C SER A 399 28.86 -5.69 -28.81
N LEU A 400 29.10 -6.91 -29.25
CA LEU A 400 28.55 -7.45 -30.50
C LEU A 400 27.02 -7.68 -30.38
N ASN A 401 26.57 -8.19 -29.25
CA ASN A 401 25.15 -8.36 -28.95
C ASN A 401 24.42 -6.99 -28.87
N LEU A 402 25.06 -5.96 -28.33
CA LEU A 402 24.52 -4.62 -28.32
C LEU A 402 24.31 -4.07 -29.74
N LEU A 403 25.30 -4.25 -30.64
CA LEU A 403 25.17 -3.85 -32.05
C LEU A 403 24.05 -4.63 -32.77
N ALA A 404 23.94 -5.93 -32.51
CA ALA A 404 22.87 -6.75 -33.05
C ALA A 404 21.50 -6.32 -32.53
N THR A 405 21.40 -5.99 -31.25
CA THR A 405 20.19 -5.48 -30.61
C THR A 405 19.79 -4.13 -31.21
N ILE A 406 20.74 -3.21 -31.41
CA ILE A 406 20.47 -1.92 -32.07
C ILE A 406 19.98 -2.15 -33.51
N GLY A 407 20.60 -3.06 -34.27
CA GLY A 407 20.12 -3.45 -35.60
C GLY A 407 18.72 -4.03 -35.58
N GLY A 408 18.43 -4.91 -34.63
CA GLY A 408 17.09 -5.47 -34.37
C GLY A 408 16.05 -4.39 -34.04
N LEU A 409 16.40 -3.42 -33.21
CA LEU A 409 15.54 -2.29 -32.86
C LEU A 409 15.26 -1.40 -34.09
N ILE A 410 16.28 -1.07 -34.87
CA ILE A 410 16.09 -0.32 -36.12
C ILE A 410 15.11 -1.07 -37.05
N LYS A 411 15.30 -2.37 -37.25
CA LYS A 411 14.38 -3.20 -38.03
C LYS A 411 12.96 -3.15 -37.43
N ASN A 412 12.83 -3.34 -36.13
CA ASN A 412 11.54 -3.33 -35.44
C ASN A 412 10.84 -1.98 -35.59
N GLN A 413 11.54 -0.84 -35.57
CA GLN A 413 10.95 0.48 -35.82
C GLN A 413 10.26 0.57 -37.17
N PHE A 414 10.83 -0.02 -38.22
CA PHE A 414 10.25 0.03 -39.56
C PHE A 414 9.09 -0.96 -39.76
N ILE A 415 9.14 -2.13 -39.11
CA ILE A 415 8.09 -3.15 -39.25
C ILE A 415 6.94 -2.97 -38.25
N LEU A 416 7.11 -2.14 -37.20
CA LEU A 416 6.16 -1.98 -36.11
C LEU A 416 4.71 -1.69 -36.55
N PRO A 417 4.42 -0.85 -37.56
CA PRO A 417 3.04 -0.68 -38.01
C PRO A 417 2.40 -1.99 -38.52
N LYS A 418 3.17 -2.86 -39.17
CA LYS A 418 2.72 -4.17 -39.63
C LYS A 418 2.52 -5.13 -38.45
N THR A 419 3.41 -5.09 -37.47
CA THR A 419 3.31 -5.89 -36.22
C THR A 419 2.07 -5.50 -35.43
N ILE A 420 1.77 -4.19 -35.30
CA ILE A 420 0.55 -3.69 -34.65
C ILE A 420 -0.70 -4.18 -35.40
N ALA A 421 -0.73 -4.09 -36.73
CA ALA A 421 -1.85 -4.58 -37.52
C ALA A 421 -2.07 -6.10 -37.33
N ALA A 422 -0.99 -6.90 -37.40
CA ALA A 422 -1.04 -8.34 -37.15
C ALA A 422 -1.50 -8.69 -35.73
N PHE A 423 -1.07 -7.90 -34.73
CA PHE A 423 -1.52 -8.04 -33.36
C PHE A 423 -3.04 -7.81 -33.22
N TYR A 424 -3.56 -6.73 -33.83
CA TYR A 424 -5.02 -6.48 -33.81
C TYR A 424 -5.82 -7.58 -34.50
N THR A 425 -5.34 -8.12 -35.62
CA THR A 425 -5.97 -9.27 -36.29
C THR A 425 -6.03 -10.47 -35.33
N ARG A 426 -4.89 -10.87 -34.79
CA ARG A 426 -4.77 -11.98 -33.82
C ARG A 426 -5.66 -11.78 -32.59
N LEU A 427 -5.68 -10.56 -32.04
CA LEU A 427 -6.50 -10.21 -30.89
C LEU A 427 -8.00 -10.32 -31.20
N ASN A 428 -8.44 -9.74 -32.33
CA ASN A 428 -9.84 -9.76 -32.73
C ASN A 428 -10.30 -11.20 -33.02
N ASP A 429 -9.47 -12.01 -33.68
CA ASP A 429 -9.79 -13.42 -33.95
C ASP A 429 -9.88 -14.23 -32.65
N ALA A 430 -9.01 -13.97 -31.66
CA ALA A 430 -9.05 -14.66 -30.38
C ALA A 430 -10.21 -14.24 -29.48
N LEU A 431 -10.62 -12.96 -29.55
CA LEU A 431 -11.66 -12.38 -28.69
C LEU A 431 -13.02 -12.21 -29.39
N GLN A 432 -13.17 -12.68 -30.64
CA GLN A 432 -14.49 -12.65 -31.31
C GLN A 432 -15.53 -13.45 -30.52
N GLU A 433 -16.79 -13.20 -30.76
CA GLU A 433 -17.87 -14.01 -30.21
C GLU A 433 -17.76 -15.46 -30.65
N THR A 434 -17.91 -16.36 -29.70
CA THR A 434 -17.79 -17.81 -29.95
C THR A 434 -19.13 -18.41 -30.36
N ASN A 435 -19.08 -19.46 -31.17
CA ASN A 435 -20.23 -20.29 -31.44
C ASN A 435 -19.85 -21.75 -31.11
N PRO A 436 -20.43 -22.38 -30.05
CA PRO A 436 -21.51 -21.87 -29.18
C PRO A 436 -21.08 -20.66 -28.34
N ALA A 437 -22.05 -19.90 -27.81
CA ALA A 437 -21.81 -18.77 -26.92
C ALA A 437 -21.22 -19.27 -25.58
N LEU A 438 -20.47 -18.40 -24.84
CA LEU A 438 -19.83 -18.80 -23.60
C LEU A 438 -20.76 -19.44 -22.56
N HIS A 439 -22.01 -18.96 -22.50
CA HIS A 439 -23.02 -19.48 -21.57
C HIS A 439 -23.59 -20.85 -21.99
N GLU A 440 -23.32 -21.30 -23.20
CA GLU A 440 -23.71 -22.63 -23.71
C GLU A 440 -22.60 -23.66 -23.59
N MET A 441 -21.34 -23.21 -23.43
CA MET A 441 -20.16 -24.08 -23.34
C MET A 441 -20.11 -24.88 -22.03
N HIS A 442 -19.57 -26.07 -22.07
CA HIS A 442 -19.19 -26.86 -20.89
C HIS A 442 -17.87 -26.36 -20.25
N ALA A 443 -17.57 -26.76 -19.01
CA ALA A 443 -16.39 -26.31 -18.28
C ALA A 443 -15.07 -26.64 -18.99
N ASP A 444 -14.96 -27.80 -19.62
CA ASP A 444 -13.80 -28.24 -20.41
C ASP A 444 -13.60 -27.40 -21.68
N GLU A 445 -14.69 -27.04 -22.38
CA GLU A 445 -14.65 -26.16 -23.55
C GLU A 445 -14.22 -24.74 -23.16
N LEU A 446 -14.75 -24.20 -22.05
CA LEU A 446 -14.32 -22.91 -21.49
C LEU A 446 -12.84 -22.95 -21.08
N SER A 447 -12.37 -24.04 -20.46
CA SER A 447 -10.96 -24.24 -20.12
C SER A 447 -10.09 -24.31 -21.37
N ALA A 448 -10.52 -25.02 -22.41
CA ALA A 448 -9.80 -25.09 -23.68
C ALA A 448 -9.72 -23.72 -24.36
N TYR A 449 -10.81 -22.95 -24.30
CA TYR A 449 -10.84 -21.58 -24.84
C TYR A 449 -9.89 -20.66 -24.07
N TYR A 450 -9.87 -20.72 -22.73
CA TYR A 450 -8.89 -19.98 -21.93
C TYR A 450 -7.44 -20.29 -22.33
N ARG A 451 -7.09 -21.59 -22.46
CA ARG A 451 -5.75 -22.02 -22.88
C ARG A 451 -5.39 -21.52 -24.28
N ARG A 452 -6.36 -21.42 -25.19
CA ARG A 452 -6.17 -20.84 -26.52
C ARG A 452 -5.87 -19.34 -26.43
N ILE A 453 -6.63 -18.57 -25.62
CA ILE A 453 -6.37 -17.15 -25.36
C ILE A 453 -4.98 -16.95 -24.76
N GLU A 454 -4.60 -17.76 -23.78
CA GLU A 454 -3.27 -17.72 -23.16
C GLU A 454 -2.16 -17.93 -24.21
N ALA A 455 -2.30 -18.95 -25.05
CA ALA A 455 -1.31 -19.27 -26.08
C ALA A 455 -1.23 -18.17 -27.18
N GLN A 456 -2.35 -17.65 -27.62
CA GLN A 456 -2.40 -16.70 -28.76
C GLN A 456 -2.14 -15.25 -28.36
N LEU A 457 -2.48 -14.86 -27.12
CA LEU A 457 -2.38 -13.47 -26.66
C LEU A 457 -1.34 -13.31 -25.55
N LEU A 458 -1.46 -13.99 -24.42
CA LEU A 458 -0.52 -13.79 -23.31
C LEU A 458 0.91 -14.16 -23.70
N LYS A 459 1.10 -15.27 -24.43
CA LYS A 459 2.41 -15.69 -24.98
C LYS A 459 2.82 -14.97 -26.26
N CYS A 460 2.05 -14.06 -26.78
CA CYS A 460 2.29 -13.32 -28.01
C CYS A 460 1.91 -11.83 -27.90
N TRP A 461 2.33 -11.18 -26.78
CA TRP A 461 2.06 -9.77 -26.49
C TRP A 461 3.16 -8.85 -27.06
N ASP A 462 3.58 -9.10 -28.29
CA ASP A 462 4.72 -8.52 -28.97
C ASP A 462 4.59 -7.01 -29.29
N ALA A 463 3.53 -6.64 -30.02
CA ALA A 463 3.35 -5.26 -30.48
C ALA A 463 3.25 -4.24 -29.35
N PRO A 464 2.50 -4.46 -28.25
CA PRO A 464 2.48 -3.54 -27.13
C PRO A 464 3.86 -3.33 -26.51
N LEU A 465 4.63 -4.41 -26.30
CA LEU A 465 5.96 -4.35 -25.69
C LEU A 465 6.94 -3.55 -26.56
N ILE A 466 6.98 -3.85 -27.87
CA ILE A 466 7.85 -3.11 -28.82
C ILE A 466 7.45 -1.65 -28.86
N ASN A 467 6.16 -1.35 -28.92
CA ASN A 467 5.68 0.03 -28.99
C ASN A 467 5.98 0.81 -27.69
N ASP A 468 5.79 0.20 -26.52
CA ASP A 468 6.09 0.83 -25.23
C ASP A 468 7.58 1.17 -25.13
N PHE A 469 8.46 0.29 -25.58
CA PHE A 469 9.89 0.55 -25.64
C PHE A 469 10.22 1.75 -26.55
N PHE A 470 9.68 1.81 -27.76
CA PHE A 470 9.89 2.94 -28.65
C PHE A 470 9.22 4.23 -28.16
N ALA A 471 8.06 4.15 -27.52
CA ALA A 471 7.42 5.31 -26.92
C ALA A 471 8.35 6.01 -25.94
N MET A 472 9.06 5.23 -25.11
CA MET A 472 10.01 5.77 -24.15
C MET A 472 11.25 6.37 -24.82
N ILE A 473 11.84 5.68 -25.81
CA ILE A 473 12.99 6.20 -26.54
C ILE A 473 12.66 7.54 -27.18
N PHE A 474 11.56 7.63 -27.92
CA PHE A 474 11.20 8.86 -28.62
C PHE A 474 10.72 9.96 -27.68
N TYR A 475 10.06 9.62 -26.56
CA TYR A 475 9.67 10.58 -25.54
C TYR A 475 10.92 11.19 -24.86
N GLY A 476 11.88 10.37 -24.47
CA GLY A 476 13.15 10.82 -23.88
C GLY A 476 14.02 11.59 -24.86
N ALA A 477 14.10 11.14 -26.12
CA ALA A 477 14.81 11.86 -27.16
C ALA A 477 14.20 13.23 -27.42
N LEU A 478 12.85 13.33 -27.52
CA LEU A 478 12.16 14.60 -27.69
C LEU A 478 12.46 15.55 -26.53
N ARG A 479 12.42 15.07 -25.29
CA ARG A 479 12.77 15.84 -24.09
C ARG A 479 14.19 16.41 -24.19
N SER A 480 15.16 15.57 -24.51
CA SER A 480 16.56 15.99 -24.63
C SER A 480 16.77 17.02 -25.75
N LEU A 481 16.02 16.91 -26.87
CA LEU A 481 16.08 17.90 -27.96
C LEU A 481 15.42 19.22 -27.56
N VAL A 482 14.31 19.18 -26.82
CA VAL A 482 13.65 20.40 -26.31
C VAL A 482 14.57 21.11 -25.31
N GLU A 483 15.17 20.40 -24.36
CA GLU A 483 16.12 20.98 -23.43
C GLU A 483 17.36 21.59 -24.13
N LYS A 484 18.01 20.81 -24.98
CA LYS A 484 19.29 21.23 -25.59
C LYS A 484 19.18 22.22 -26.76
N TRP A 485 18.09 22.15 -27.54
CA TRP A 485 17.98 22.95 -28.77
C TRP A 485 16.97 24.09 -28.65
N CYS A 486 15.99 23.98 -27.70
CA CYS A 486 14.99 25.04 -27.51
C CYS A 486 15.25 25.84 -26.22
N GLY A 487 16.21 25.44 -25.35
CA GLY A 487 16.55 26.16 -24.13
C GLY A 487 15.42 26.10 -23.08
N ASN A 488 14.51 25.14 -23.19
CA ASN A 488 13.36 24.99 -22.31
C ASN A 488 13.59 23.82 -21.36
N ASN A 489 13.86 24.12 -20.08
CA ASN A 489 14.15 23.14 -19.06
C ASN A 489 12.88 22.62 -18.35
N ASP A 490 11.71 23.25 -18.60
CA ASP A 490 10.44 22.73 -18.11
C ASP A 490 9.81 21.73 -19.12
N ALA A 491 8.93 20.88 -18.66
CA ALA A 491 8.28 19.92 -19.53
C ALA A 491 7.11 20.53 -20.37
N SER A 492 6.83 21.83 -20.23
CA SER A 492 5.62 22.46 -20.79
C SER A 492 5.60 22.43 -22.32
N LEU A 493 6.72 22.78 -22.97
CA LEU A 493 6.82 22.77 -24.43
C LEU A 493 6.67 21.34 -24.99
N GLN A 494 7.33 20.37 -24.36
CA GLN A 494 7.19 18.95 -24.75
C GLN A 494 5.76 18.45 -24.61
N ASN A 495 5.12 18.75 -23.49
CA ASN A 495 3.73 18.35 -23.22
C ASN A 495 2.77 18.97 -24.24
N ASN A 496 2.93 20.28 -24.53
CA ASN A 496 2.11 20.98 -25.52
C ASN A 496 2.31 20.42 -26.94
N LEU A 497 3.52 20.00 -27.30
CA LEU A 497 3.80 19.37 -28.59
C LEU A 497 3.16 17.98 -28.73
N LEU A 498 2.94 17.27 -27.62
CA LEU A 498 2.38 15.90 -27.61
C LEU A 498 0.86 15.86 -27.43
N CYS A 499 0.22 16.95 -26.99
CA CYS A 499 -1.24 16.97 -26.78
C CYS A 499 -2.04 17.14 -28.07
N GLY A 500 -3.34 16.75 -28.02
CA GLY A 500 -4.32 17.00 -29.07
C GLY A 500 -4.02 16.34 -30.43
N GLU A 501 -3.29 15.22 -30.45
CA GLU A 501 -3.01 14.47 -31.70
C GLU A 501 -4.27 13.81 -32.26
N GLY A 502 -5.23 13.46 -31.37
CA GLY A 502 -6.41 12.70 -31.72
C GLY A 502 -6.15 11.20 -31.90
N GLY A 503 -7.22 10.40 -31.99
CA GLY A 503 -7.11 8.96 -32.20
C GLY A 503 -6.64 8.18 -30.97
N ILE A 504 -6.62 8.80 -29.77
CA ILE A 504 -6.33 8.13 -28.50
C ILE A 504 -7.62 7.55 -27.94
N ILE A 505 -7.69 6.22 -27.84
CA ILE A 505 -8.88 5.48 -27.40
C ILE A 505 -9.30 5.86 -25.97
N SER A 506 -8.34 6.22 -25.10
CA SER A 506 -8.61 6.58 -23.71
C SER A 506 -9.43 7.88 -23.56
N ALA A 507 -9.46 8.77 -24.54
CA ALA A 507 -10.27 9.98 -24.53
C ALA A 507 -11.67 9.78 -25.17
N GLU A 508 -11.88 8.69 -25.89
CA GLU A 508 -13.15 8.41 -26.59
C GLU A 508 -14.34 8.19 -25.64
N PRO A 509 -14.22 7.48 -24.51
CA PRO A 509 -15.31 7.30 -23.56
C PRO A 509 -15.91 8.62 -23.09
N ALA A 510 -15.07 9.57 -22.66
CA ALA A 510 -15.52 10.88 -22.19
C ALA A 510 -16.27 11.66 -23.29
N LYS A 511 -15.76 11.65 -24.53
CA LYS A 511 -16.41 12.30 -25.68
C LYS A 511 -17.77 11.65 -26.01
N ARG A 512 -17.89 10.34 -25.93
CA ARG A 512 -19.16 9.64 -26.15
C ARG A 512 -20.16 9.90 -25.02
N ILE A 513 -19.70 9.93 -23.75
CA ILE A 513 -20.52 10.30 -22.59
C ILE A 513 -21.06 11.72 -22.79
N GLN A 514 -20.21 12.67 -23.21
CA GLN A 514 -20.63 14.03 -23.51
C GLN A 514 -21.66 14.07 -24.65
N ALA A 515 -21.43 13.34 -25.72
CA ALA A 515 -22.38 13.27 -26.84
C ALA A 515 -23.73 12.65 -26.44
N MET A 516 -23.73 11.60 -25.61
CA MET A 516 -24.95 11.03 -25.03
C MET A 516 -25.66 12.03 -24.12
N ALA A 517 -24.95 12.77 -23.29
CA ALA A 517 -25.50 13.82 -22.43
C ALA A 517 -26.12 14.96 -23.27
N GLU A 518 -25.46 15.40 -24.34
CA GLU A 518 -25.98 16.40 -25.29
C GLU A 518 -27.26 15.94 -25.99
N SER A 519 -27.33 14.64 -26.32
CA SER A 519 -28.52 14.08 -27.01
C SER A 519 -29.79 14.04 -26.14
N ILE A 520 -29.60 14.05 -24.79
CA ILE A 520 -30.73 13.96 -23.85
C ILE A 520 -31.00 15.25 -23.08
N LYS A 521 -30.22 16.33 -23.26
CA LYS A 521 -30.33 17.59 -22.51
C LYS A 521 -31.73 18.23 -22.50
N ASN A 522 -32.53 18.01 -23.53
CA ASN A 522 -33.90 18.50 -23.65
C ASN A 522 -34.96 17.49 -23.17
N ASN A 523 -34.54 16.35 -22.62
CA ASN A 523 -35.42 15.30 -22.09
C ASN A 523 -35.30 15.17 -20.57
N GLN A 524 -36.10 15.99 -19.86
CA GLN A 524 -36.05 16.03 -18.39
C GLN A 524 -36.34 14.66 -17.76
N GLU A 525 -37.30 13.91 -18.34
CA GLU A 525 -37.71 12.60 -17.83
C GLU A 525 -36.54 11.61 -17.88
N LEU A 526 -35.81 11.53 -18.98
CA LEU A 526 -34.66 10.65 -19.13
C LEU A 526 -33.50 11.12 -18.28
N MET A 527 -33.28 12.44 -18.17
CA MET A 527 -32.23 12.97 -17.27
C MET A 527 -32.50 12.59 -15.81
N ASP A 528 -33.74 12.68 -15.33
CA ASP A 528 -34.12 12.31 -13.97
C ASP A 528 -34.07 10.79 -13.76
N LEU A 529 -34.52 10.01 -14.71
CA LEU A 529 -34.40 8.54 -14.70
C LEU A 529 -32.93 8.13 -14.53
N LEU A 530 -32.03 8.61 -15.36
CA LEU A 530 -30.60 8.28 -15.29
C LEU A 530 -29.93 8.81 -14.00
N SER A 531 -30.41 9.95 -13.46
CA SER A 531 -29.83 10.57 -12.26
C SER A 531 -30.26 9.89 -10.96
N HIS A 532 -31.43 9.24 -10.88
CA HIS A 532 -32.01 8.83 -9.61
C HIS A 532 -32.51 7.37 -9.55
N ALA A 533 -32.91 6.77 -10.69
CA ALA A 533 -33.49 5.44 -10.71
C ALA A 533 -32.44 4.32 -10.54
N THR A 534 -32.87 3.13 -10.17
CA THR A 534 -32.04 1.92 -10.11
C THR A 534 -31.76 1.35 -11.51
N VAL A 535 -30.73 0.49 -11.64
CA VAL A 535 -30.38 -0.15 -12.93
C VAL A 535 -31.56 -0.95 -13.52
N PRO A 536 -32.32 -1.75 -12.74
CA PRO A 536 -33.50 -2.44 -13.27
C PRO A 536 -34.57 -1.49 -13.80
N GLU A 537 -34.87 -0.39 -13.10
CA GLU A 537 -35.86 0.62 -13.55
C GLU A 537 -35.41 1.31 -14.83
N ILE A 538 -34.12 1.67 -14.94
CA ILE A 538 -33.56 2.26 -16.15
C ILE A 538 -33.70 1.28 -17.30
N ASN A 539 -33.28 0.03 -17.13
CA ASN A 539 -33.29 -0.99 -18.18
C ASN A 539 -34.73 -1.29 -18.71
N CYS A 540 -35.72 -1.28 -17.82
CA CYS A 540 -37.12 -1.47 -18.22
C CYS A 540 -37.61 -0.37 -19.17
N ARG A 541 -37.10 0.85 -19.00
CA ARG A 541 -37.55 2.03 -19.78
C ARG A 541 -36.65 2.44 -20.94
N LEU A 542 -35.45 1.84 -21.07
CA LEU A 542 -34.50 2.17 -22.14
C LEU A 542 -35.10 2.00 -23.56
N SER A 543 -36.02 1.08 -23.76
CA SER A 543 -36.68 0.86 -25.05
C SER A 543 -37.53 2.06 -25.51
N GLU A 544 -38.02 2.90 -24.58
CA GLU A 544 -38.79 4.11 -24.86
C GLU A 544 -37.90 5.21 -25.52
N PHE A 545 -36.57 5.13 -25.33
CA PHE A 545 -35.59 6.11 -25.78
C PHE A 545 -34.62 5.52 -26.83
N SER A 546 -35.13 5.16 -27.98
CA SER A 546 -34.42 4.36 -29.00
C SER A 546 -33.07 4.92 -29.44
N THR A 547 -32.96 6.26 -29.65
CA THR A 547 -31.72 6.93 -30.05
C THR A 547 -30.63 6.80 -28.93
N PHE A 548 -31.01 7.10 -27.70
CA PHE A 548 -30.12 6.96 -26.55
C PHE A 548 -29.71 5.49 -26.33
N ASN A 549 -30.65 4.56 -26.39
CA ASN A 549 -30.39 3.12 -26.25
C ASN A 549 -29.41 2.60 -27.30
N SER A 550 -29.51 3.05 -28.55
CA SER A 550 -28.56 2.70 -29.63
C SER A 550 -27.14 3.25 -29.32
N GLN A 551 -27.04 4.49 -28.88
CA GLN A 551 -25.76 5.09 -28.50
C GLN A 551 -25.14 4.35 -27.29
N LEU A 552 -25.94 4.05 -26.28
CA LEU A 552 -25.55 3.28 -25.11
C LEU A 552 -25.07 1.87 -25.47
N SER A 553 -25.80 1.16 -26.28
CA SER A 553 -25.42 -0.19 -26.74
C SER A 553 -24.08 -0.17 -27.49
N THR A 554 -23.90 0.80 -28.40
CA THR A 554 -22.61 0.98 -29.11
C THR A 554 -21.47 1.33 -28.15
N TYR A 555 -21.75 2.11 -27.10
CA TYR A 555 -20.79 2.43 -26.06
C TYR A 555 -20.40 1.17 -25.26
N LEU A 556 -21.37 0.42 -24.76
CA LEU A 556 -21.14 -0.77 -23.95
C LEU A 556 -20.48 -1.90 -24.77
N GLN A 557 -20.82 -2.06 -26.05
CA GLN A 557 -20.11 -3.01 -26.91
C GLN A 557 -18.62 -2.75 -26.99
N LYS A 558 -18.20 -1.47 -27.00
CA LYS A 558 -16.78 -1.10 -27.11
C LYS A 558 -16.08 -0.96 -25.78
N PHE A 559 -16.74 -0.40 -24.78
CA PHE A 559 -16.17 -0.01 -23.50
C PHE A 559 -16.79 -0.71 -22.30
N GLY A 560 -17.72 -1.64 -22.51
CA GLY A 560 -18.43 -2.33 -21.43
C GLY A 560 -17.56 -3.22 -20.54
N ASP A 561 -16.39 -3.62 -21.00
CA ASP A 561 -15.40 -4.36 -20.20
C ASP A 561 -14.57 -3.46 -19.27
N ARG A 562 -14.75 -2.12 -19.30
CA ARG A 562 -14.09 -1.22 -18.35
C ARG A 562 -14.71 -1.32 -16.96
N CYS A 563 -13.87 -1.19 -15.98
CA CYS A 563 -14.25 -1.18 -14.56
C CYS A 563 -13.29 -0.28 -13.75
N LEU A 564 -13.63 -0.07 -12.52
CA LEU A 564 -12.70 0.44 -11.51
C LEU A 564 -11.71 -0.67 -11.14
N ASP A 565 -10.44 -0.31 -10.91
CA ASP A 565 -9.36 -1.30 -10.77
C ASP A 565 -9.29 -2.22 -11.99
N GLU A 566 -9.11 -1.66 -13.17
CA GLU A 566 -9.40 -2.22 -14.51
C GLU A 566 -8.79 -3.61 -14.79
N LEU A 567 -7.71 -3.96 -14.11
CA LEU A 567 -7.03 -5.25 -14.28
C LEU A 567 -7.36 -6.28 -13.19
N LYS A 568 -8.34 -6.00 -12.32
CA LYS A 568 -8.83 -6.98 -11.36
C LYS A 568 -10.02 -7.75 -11.93
N LEU A 569 -9.90 -9.08 -12.00
CA LEU A 569 -10.94 -9.94 -12.51
C LEU A 569 -12.20 -9.95 -11.63
N GLU A 570 -12.06 -9.68 -10.32
CA GLU A 570 -13.20 -9.56 -9.39
C GLU A 570 -13.98 -8.25 -9.54
N SER A 571 -13.42 -7.22 -10.17
CA SER A 571 -14.10 -5.93 -10.32
C SER A 571 -15.27 -6.01 -11.30
N ALA A 572 -16.44 -5.50 -10.90
CA ALA A 572 -17.60 -5.42 -11.77
C ALA A 572 -17.33 -4.47 -12.94
N THR A 573 -17.63 -4.91 -14.16
CA THR A 573 -17.48 -4.10 -15.37
C THR A 573 -18.72 -3.24 -15.62
N LEU A 574 -18.66 -2.31 -16.57
CA LEU A 574 -19.84 -1.54 -16.98
C LEU A 574 -20.93 -2.42 -17.59
N ASN A 575 -20.60 -3.60 -18.12
CA ASN A 575 -21.58 -4.60 -18.56
C ASN A 575 -22.28 -5.25 -17.37
N ASP A 576 -21.60 -5.42 -16.23
CA ASP A 576 -22.18 -6.00 -15.00
C ASP A 576 -23.00 -4.94 -14.24
N ASP A 577 -22.46 -3.71 -14.10
CA ASP A 577 -23.10 -2.59 -13.39
C ASP A 577 -22.85 -1.25 -14.11
N PRO A 578 -23.78 -0.80 -14.95
CA PRO A 578 -23.69 0.47 -15.66
C PRO A 578 -24.13 1.69 -14.84
N LEU A 579 -24.46 1.56 -13.56
CA LEU A 579 -25.06 2.64 -12.75
C LEU A 579 -24.23 3.92 -12.76
N MET A 580 -22.90 3.80 -12.59
CA MET A 580 -21.99 4.94 -12.59
C MET A 580 -21.99 5.68 -13.94
N LEU A 581 -22.09 4.93 -15.06
CA LEU A 581 -22.22 5.51 -16.40
C LEU A 581 -23.53 6.28 -16.53
N PHE A 582 -24.66 5.70 -16.10
CA PHE A 582 -25.96 6.35 -16.14
C PHE A 582 -25.97 7.65 -15.34
N ARG A 583 -25.44 7.62 -14.10
CA ARG A 583 -25.31 8.81 -13.24
C ARG A 583 -24.49 9.90 -13.91
N SER A 584 -23.34 9.55 -14.48
CA SER A 584 -22.46 10.49 -15.18
C SER A 584 -23.16 11.18 -16.35
N ILE A 585 -23.87 10.41 -17.18
CA ILE A 585 -24.61 10.97 -18.34
C ILE A 585 -25.73 11.89 -17.87
N GLY A 586 -26.59 11.43 -16.93
CA GLY A 586 -27.73 12.20 -16.44
C GLY A 586 -27.32 13.52 -15.79
N GLN A 587 -26.28 13.50 -14.97
CA GLN A 587 -25.76 14.68 -14.30
C GLN A 587 -25.08 15.66 -15.28
N LEU A 588 -24.32 15.14 -16.24
CA LEU A 588 -23.69 15.98 -17.25
C LEU A 588 -24.73 16.64 -18.11
N ALA A 589 -25.80 15.94 -18.52
CA ALA A 589 -26.89 16.49 -19.30
C ALA A 589 -27.62 17.67 -18.61
N LYS A 590 -27.86 17.56 -17.29
CA LYS A 590 -28.45 18.63 -16.47
C LYS A 590 -27.59 19.92 -16.42
N ARG A 591 -26.32 19.84 -16.76
CA ARG A 591 -25.35 20.94 -16.67
C ARG A 591 -25.08 21.64 -18.00
N LEU A 592 -25.44 21.02 -19.11
CA LEU A 592 -25.24 21.62 -20.41
C LEU A 592 -26.16 22.84 -20.59
N PRO A 593 -25.64 24.03 -21.00
CA PRO A 593 -26.46 25.23 -21.18
C PRO A 593 -27.45 25.05 -22.34
N ASP A 594 -28.63 25.65 -22.19
CA ASP A 594 -29.73 25.59 -23.18
C ASP A 594 -29.47 26.36 -24.47
N THR A 595 -28.41 27.15 -24.59
CA THR A 595 -28.18 28.06 -25.69
C THR A 595 -26.88 27.86 -26.47
N VAL A 596 -27.08 27.77 -27.77
CA VAL A 596 -26.33 28.10 -28.98
C VAL A 596 -24.85 28.51 -28.89
N PRO A 597 -24.02 28.05 -29.88
CA PRO A 597 -22.59 28.32 -29.94
C PRO A 597 -22.33 29.80 -30.25
N GLY A 598 -21.74 30.50 -29.26
CA GLY A 598 -21.33 31.90 -29.44
C GLY A 598 -20.80 32.61 -28.22
N ALA A 599 -21.06 32.12 -27.03
CA ALA A 599 -20.54 32.74 -25.79
C ALA A 599 -19.26 32.01 -25.37
N VAL A 600 -18.13 32.67 -25.49
CA VAL A 600 -16.87 32.31 -24.81
C VAL A 600 -17.13 32.40 -23.31
N ALA A 601 -17.54 31.31 -22.70
CA ALA A 601 -17.56 31.21 -21.25
C ALA A 601 -16.11 31.22 -20.76
N THR A 602 -15.73 32.33 -20.16
CA THR A 602 -14.48 32.49 -19.43
C THR A 602 -14.45 31.46 -18.27
N GLY A 603 -13.84 30.30 -18.51
CA GLY A 603 -13.76 29.19 -17.54
C GLY A 603 -13.48 27.83 -18.14
N PHE A 604 -13.67 27.61 -19.43
CA PHE A 604 -13.23 26.37 -20.08
C PHE A 604 -11.80 26.51 -20.57
N PRO A 605 -10.94 25.47 -20.32
CA PRO A 605 -9.59 25.47 -20.82
C PRO A 605 -9.57 25.59 -22.33
N SER A 606 -8.55 26.30 -22.85
CA SER A 606 -8.33 26.44 -24.29
C SER A 606 -8.31 25.08 -24.98
N PRO A 607 -8.94 24.92 -26.16
CA PRO A 607 -8.95 23.62 -26.83
C PRO A 607 -7.48 23.09 -26.98
N PRO A 608 -7.23 21.81 -26.76
CA PRO A 608 -5.89 21.20 -26.78
C PRO A 608 -5.12 21.52 -28.07
N ASN A 609 -5.81 21.76 -29.15
CA ASN A 609 -5.27 22.18 -30.42
C ASN A 609 -4.61 23.57 -30.40
N ALA A 610 -5.09 24.52 -29.59
CA ALA A 610 -4.52 25.86 -29.53
C ALA A 610 -3.10 25.85 -28.91
N SER A 611 -2.92 25.16 -27.77
CA SER A 611 -1.61 25.00 -27.12
C SER A 611 -0.61 24.27 -28.02
N ARG A 612 -1.07 23.23 -28.74
CA ARG A 612 -0.25 22.51 -29.72
C ARG A 612 0.17 23.40 -30.87
N LEU A 613 -0.75 24.16 -31.45
CA LEU A 613 -0.44 25.06 -32.58
C LEU A 613 0.53 26.15 -32.16
N ALA A 614 0.37 26.73 -30.95
CA ALA A 614 1.31 27.70 -30.40
C ALA A 614 2.71 27.10 -30.22
N ALA A 615 2.81 25.90 -29.65
CA ALA A 615 4.07 25.19 -29.49
C ALA A 615 4.72 24.84 -30.84
N GLN A 616 3.96 24.43 -31.84
CA GLN A 616 4.46 24.19 -33.20
C GLN A 616 4.97 25.46 -33.87
N GLN A 617 4.29 26.60 -33.67
CA GLN A 617 4.76 27.89 -34.18
C GLN A 617 6.05 28.32 -33.52
N GLN A 618 6.16 28.14 -32.20
CA GLN A 618 7.39 28.40 -31.46
C GLN A 618 8.57 27.57 -32.03
N ILE A 619 8.37 26.28 -32.24
CA ILE A 619 9.39 25.39 -32.86
C ILE A 619 9.76 25.82 -34.26
N LYS A 620 8.80 26.25 -35.08
CA LYS A 620 9.11 26.78 -36.45
C LYS A 620 9.99 28.01 -36.37
N THR A 621 9.78 28.91 -35.44
CA THR A 621 10.57 30.13 -35.21
C THR A 621 11.99 29.77 -34.75
N ILE A 622 12.11 28.90 -33.73
CA ILE A 622 13.42 28.47 -33.18
C ILE A 622 14.31 27.83 -34.27
N PHE A 623 13.74 26.99 -35.12
CA PHE A 623 14.49 26.28 -36.16
C PHE A 623 14.45 26.95 -37.53
N SER A 624 14.07 28.22 -37.64
CA SER A 624 14.05 28.94 -38.90
C SER A 624 15.42 28.98 -39.58
N ALA A 625 16.49 29.19 -38.79
CA ALA A 625 17.88 29.22 -39.24
C ALA A 625 18.59 27.84 -39.24
N HIS A 626 17.93 26.76 -38.81
CA HIS A 626 18.59 25.47 -38.63
C HIS A 626 17.83 24.32 -39.31
N PRO A 627 17.85 24.20 -40.64
CA PRO A 627 17.02 23.25 -41.40
C PRO A 627 17.27 21.78 -41.04
N ILE A 628 18.52 21.38 -40.79
CA ILE A 628 18.88 20.00 -40.42
C ILE A 628 18.30 19.66 -39.04
N ARG A 629 18.47 20.53 -38.05
CA ARG A 629 17.89 20.33 -36.71
C ARG A 629 16.37 20.25 -36.79
N ARG A 630 15.72 21.04 -37.62
CA ARG A 630 14.29 21.01 -37.88
C ARG A 630 13.81 19.64 -38.43
N VAL A 631 14.54 19.07 -39.37
CA VAL A 631 14.21 17.75 -39.94
C VAL A 631 14.32 16.66 -38.87
N ILE A 632 15.42 16.63 -38.12
CA ILE A 632 15.65 15.67 -37.04
C ILE A 632 14.56 15.81 -35.95
N PHE A 633 14.30 17.04 -35.52
CA PHE A 633 13.29 17.32 -34.48
C PHE A 633 11.90 16.87 -34.92
N ASN A 634 11.51 17.21 -36.16
CA ASN A 634 10.19 16.80 -36.69
C ASN A 634 10.07 15.30 -36.85
N TRP A 635 11.13 14.59 -37.18
CA TRP A 635 11.15 13.13 -37.26
C TRP A 635 10.96 12.51 -35.87
N VAL A 636 11.72 12.99 -34.87
CA VAL A 636 11.58 12.54 -33.49
C VAL A 636 10.17 12.84 -32.96
N LEU A 637 9.66 14.06 -33.17
CA LEU A 637 8.32 14.46 -32.72
C LEU A 637 7.21 13.60 -33.34
N ARG A 638 7.30 13.33 -34.66
CA ARG A 638 6.32 12.46 -35.34
C ARG A 638 6.31 11.04 -34.73
N ASN A 639 7.49 10.48 -34.49
CA ASN A 639 7.57 9.16 -33.87
C ASN A 639 7.09 9.19 -32.42
N ALA A 640 7.48 10.18 -31.62
CA ALA A 640 7.01 10.31 -30.24
C ALA A 640 5.47 10.34 -30.17
N ARG A 641 4.83 11.15 -31.03
CA ARG A 641 3.36 11.22 -31.09
C ARG A 641 2.73 9.88 -31.48
N ALA A 642 3.23 9.25 -32.53
CA ALA A 642 2.70 7.97 -32.99
C ALA A 642 2.84 6.89 -31.91
N ARG A 643 4.00 6.81 -31.25
CA ARG A 643 4.24 5.79 -30.21
C ARG A 643 3.42 6.03 -28.95
N VAL A 644 3.27 7.27 -28.51
CA VAL A 644 2.43 7.61 -27.34
C VAL A 644 0.96 7.28 -27.62
N ARG A 645 0.43 7.65 -28.80
CA ARG A 645 -0.93 7.29 -29.22
C ARG A 645 -1.11 5.76 -29.26
N ASP A 646 -0.20 5.06 -29.96
CA ASP A 646 -0.29 3.61 -30.14
C ASP A 646 -0.13 2.88 -28.78
N ARG A 647 0.64 3.44 -27.84
CA ARG A 647 0.75 2.93 -26.47
C ARG A 647 -0.59 2.91 -25.74
N GLU A 648 -1.33 4.02 -25.78
CA GLU A 648 -2.65 4.07 -25.13
C GLU A 648 -3.65 3.15 -25.82
N ASN A 649 -3.63 3.09 -27.15
CA ASN A 649 -4.54 2.23 -27.90
C ASN A 649 -4.26 0.74 -27.62
N LEU A 650 -2.99 0.34 -27.56
CA LEU A 650 -2.61 -1.04 -27.25
C LEU A 650 -2.81 -1.39 -25.77
N ARG A 651 -2.67 -0.41 -24.85
CA ARG A 651 -3.03 -0.61 -23.43
C ARG A 651 -4.52 -0.92 -23.23
N PHE A 652 -5.38 -0.28 -24.01
CA PHE A 652 -6.81 -0.56 -23.95
C PHE A 652 -7.13 -2.02 -24.28
N GLU A 653 -6.34 -2.67 -25.13
CA GLU A 653 -6.57 -4.07 -25.49
C GLU A 653 -6.36 -5.05 -24.32
N ARG A 654 -5.62 -4.62 -23.28
CA ARG A 654 -5.56 -5.37 -22.01
C ARG A 654 -6.93 -5.46 -21.35
N THR A 655 -7.69 -4.37 -21.33
CA THR A 655 -9.06 -4.34 -20.78
C THR A 655 -9.97 -5.35 -21.48
N ARG A 656 -9.90 -5.43 -22.79
CA ARG A 656 -10.68 -6.42 -23.59
C ARG A 656 -10.27 -7.86 -23.24
N LEU A 657 -8.96 -8.11 -23.11
CA LEU A 657 -8.44 -9.43 -22.71
C LEU A 657 -8.89 -9.81 -21.30
N PHE A 658 -8.71 -8.90 -20.33
CA PHE A 658 -9.13 -9.11 -18.94
C PHE A 658 -10.64 -9.28 -18.82
N GLY A 659 -11.44 -8.47 -19.52
CA GLY A 659 -12.90 -8.62 -19.56
C GLY A 659 -13.34 -9.97 -20.14
N ARG A 660 -12.66 -10.46 -21.19
CA ARG A 660 -12.94 -11.80 -21.74
C ARG A 660 -12.55 -12.90 -20.75
N ALA A 661 -11.39 -12.82 -20.12
CA ALA A 661 -10.95 -13.76 -19.10
C ALA A 661 -11.93 -13.78 -17.90
N ARG A 662 -12.37 -12.60 -17.42
CA ARG A 662 -13.37 -12.48 -16.38
C ARG A 662 -14.66 -13.22 -16.74
N ARG A 663 -15.23 -12.97 -17.92
CA ARG A 663 -16.45 -13.64 -18.39
C ARG A 663 -16.29 -15.16 -18.45
N LEU A 664 -15.14 -15.64 -18.93
CA LEU A 664 -14.82 -17.07 -18.96
C LEU A 664 -14.83 -17.69 -17.56
N PHE A 665 -14.14 -17.08 -16.61
CA PHE A 665 -14.08 -17.59 -15.24
C PHE A 665 -15.42 -17.52 -14.53
N ILE A 666 -16.22 -16.48 -14.75
CA ILE A 666 -17.60 -16.41 -14.22
C ILE A 666 -18.46 -17.54 -14.79
N GLU A 667 -18.36 -17.83 -16.09
CA GLU A 667 -19.09 -18.95 -16.68
C GLU A 667 -18.65 -20.31 -16.11
N ILE A 668 -17.34 -20.51 -15.89
CA ILE A 668 -16.86 -21.70 -15.16
C ILE A 668 -17.41 -21.72 -13.73
N GLY A 669 -17.42 -20.56 -13.05
CA GLY A 669 -18.00 -20.43 -11.72
C GLY A 669 -19.48 -20.80 -11.67
N LYS A 670 -20.27 -20.44 -12.70
CA LYS A 670 -21.67 -20.86 -12.83
C LYS A 670 -21.81 -22.38 -12.98
N ARG A 671 -20.89 -23.05 -13.71
CA ARG A 671 -20.88 -24.52 -13.81
C ARG A 671 -20.55 -25.16 -12.47
N PHE A 672 -19.51 -24.66 -11.80
CA PHE A 672 -19.11 -25.13 -10.46
C PHE A 672 -20.21 -24.88 -9.42
N TYR A 673 -20.94 -23.79 -9.51
CA TYR A 673 -22.09 -23.53 -8.67
C TYR A 673 -23.25 -24.52 -8.96
N ALA A 674 -23.56 -24.77 -10.24
CA ALA A 674 -24.62 -25.73 -10.64
C ALA A 674 -24.31 -27.16 -10.16
N ASP A 675 -23.02 -27.54 -10.15
CA ASP A 675 -22.55 -28.85 -9.64
C ASP A 675 -22.35 -28.84 -8.11
N ASN A 676 -22.80 -27.80 -7.40
CA ASN A 676 -22.66 -27.64 -5.96
C ASN A 676 -21.20 -27.65 -5.44
N LEU A 677 -20.26 -27.25 -6.27
CA LEU A 677 -18.83 -27.13 -5.92
C LEU A 677 -18.49 -25.78 -5.29
N LEU A 678 -19.29 -24.74 -5.57
CA LEU A 678 -19.20 -23.39 -4.99
C LEU A 678 -20.56 -23.00 -4.38
N ASN A 679 -20.57 -22.01 -3.48
CA ASN A 679 -21.79 -21.44 -2.91
C ASN A 679 -22.34 -20.25 -3.72
N ASP A 680 -21.48 -19.61 -4.51
CA ASP A 680 -21.80 -18.49 -5.40
C ASP A 680 -20.92 -18.58 -6.66
N PRO A 681 -21.42 -18.24 -7.86
CA PRO A 681 -20.59 -18.23 -9.07
C PRO A 681 -19.34 -17.35 -8.97
N HIS A 682 -19.39 -16.24 -8.20
CA HIS A 682 -18.25 -15.32 -8.00
C HIS A 682 -17.22 -15.86 -6.99
N ASP A 683 -17.52 -16.96 -6.30
CA ASP A 683 -16.54 -17.65 -5.44
C ASP A 683 -15.33 -18.14 -6.23
N ILE A 684 -15.46 -18.26 -7.54
CA ILE A 684 -14.39 -18.59 -8.47
C ILE A 684 -13.19 -17.64 -8.34
N PHE A 685 -13.40 -16.38 -7.96
CA PHE A 685 -12.33 -15.39 -7.79
C PHE A 685 -11.36 -15.73 -6.65
N TYR A 686 -11.79 -16.55 -5.68
CA TYR A 686 -10.97 -17.02 -4.57
C TYR A 686 -10.17 -18.30 -4.88
N LEU A 687 -10.25 -18.81 -6.12
CA LEU A 687 -9.43 -19.93 -6.62
C LEU A 687 -8.32 -19.39 -7.54
N GLU A 688 -7.20 -20.11 -7.65
CA GLU A 688 -6.16 -19.81 -8.62
C GLU A 688 -6.51 -20.38 -10.01
N VAL A 689 -5.93 -19.81 -11.07
CA VAL A 689 -6.09 -20.32 -12.45
C VAL A 689 -5.72 -21.80 -12.52
N GLU A 690 -4.60 -22.19 -11.88
CA GLU A 690 -4.10 -23.55 -11.86
C GLU A 690 -5.06 -24.51 -11.16
N GLU A 691 -5.69 -24.08 -10.08
CA GLU A 691 -6.67 -24.90 -9.34
C GLU A 691 -7.94 -25.12 -10.16
N ILE A 692 -8.45 -24.05 -10.79
CA ILE A 692 -9.65 -24.14 -11.64
C ILE A 692 -9.41 -25.09 -12.81
N LEU A 693 -8.31 -24.87 -13.55
CA LEU A 693 -7.97 -25.69 -14.72
C LEU A 693 -7.61 -27.12 -14.32
N GLY A 694 -6.91 -27.29 -13.18
CA GLY A 694 -6.57 -28.59 -12.62
C GLY A 694 -7.78 -29.37 -12.15
N PHE A 695 -8.77 -28.69 -11.57
CA PHE A 695 -10.02 -29.33 -11.15
C PHE A 695 -10.80 -29.88 -12.37
N ILE A 696 -10.93 -29.08 -13.43
CA ILE A 696 -11.57 -29.51 -14.68
C ILE A 696 -10.79 -30.67 -15.33
N ALA A 697 -9.44 -30.64 -15.28
CA ALA A 697 -8.58 -31.67 -15.88
C ALA A 697 -8.37 -32.91 -14.99
N GLY A 698 -8.90 -32.93 -13.75
CA GLY A 698 -8.70 -34.04 -12.79
C GLY A 698 -7.31 -34.09 -12.17
N THR A 699 -6.55 -32.99 -12.16
CA THR A 699 -5.20 -32.88 -11.61
C THR A 699 -5.13 -32.03 -10.33
N ALA A 700 -6.27 -31.57 -9.83
CA ALA A 700 -6.36 -30.80 -8.59
C ALA A 700 -6.04 -31.67 -7.36
N THR A 701 -5.36 -31.06 -6.38
CA THR A 701 -4.98 -31.74 -5.12
C THR A 701 -6.04 -31.63 -4.03
N THR A 702 -7.07 -30.80 -4.22
CA THR A 702 -8.23 -30.68 -3.33
C THR A 702 -9.53 -30.82 -4.10
N THR A 703 -10.52 -31.47 -3.48
CA THR A 703 -11.88 -31.61 -4.02
C THR A 703 -12.89 -30.75 -3.26
N ASN A 704 -12.52 -30.25 -2.09
CA ASN A 704 -13.40 -29.38 -1.29
C ASN A 704 -13.13 -27.90 -1.57
N LEU A 705 -13.60 -27.42 -2.73
CA LEU A 705 -13.43 -26.04 -3.15
C LEU A 705 -14.15 -25.04 -2.21
N LYS A 706 -15.29 -25.41 -1.63
CA LYS A 706 -16.03 -24.54 -0.69
C LYS A 706 -15.20 -24.23 0.56
N ALA A 707 -14.55 -25.22 1.14
CA ALA A 707 -13.69 -25.02 2.31
C ALA A 707 -12.49 -24.13 1.97
N LEU A 708 -11.85 -24.37 0.83
CA LEU A 708 -10.73 -23.54 0.36
C LEU A 708 -11.15 -22.08 0.15
N VAL A 709 -12.28 -21.85 -0.52
CA VAL A 709 -12.84 -20.51 -0.73
C VAL A 709 -13.17 -19.83 0.61
N ALA A 710 -13.76 -20.56 1.57
CA ALA A 710 -14.11 -19.98 2.88
C ALA A 710 -12.87 -19.45 3.64
N VAL A 711 -11.78 -20.23 3.64
CA VAL A 711 -10.50 -19.78 4.24
C VAL A 711 -10.00 -18.51 3.55
N ARG A 712 -9.95 -18.51 2.23
CA ARG A 712 -9.42 -17.37 1.44
C ARG A 712 -10.28 -16.11 1.52
N LYS A 713 -11.60 -16.24 1.64
CA LYS A 713 -12.51 -15.10 1.91
C LYS A 713 -12.19 -14.47 3.27
N THR A 714 -11.97 -15.30 4.27
CA THR A 714 -11.61 -14.83 5.62
C THR A 714 -10.27 -14.09 5.59
N GLU A 715 -9.25 -14.65 4.96
CA GLU A 715 -7.94 -14.01 4.80
C GLU A 715 -8.04 -12.71 3.98
N PHE A 716 -8.81 -12.70 2.91
CA PHE A 716 -9.04 -11.52 2.08
C PHE A 716 -9.63 -10.37 2.90
N GLU A 717 -10.65 -10.66 3.72
CA GLU A 717 -11.29 -9.67 4.56
C GLU A 717 -10.36 -9.17 5.69
N GLN A 718 -9.60 -10.07 6.32
CA GLN A 718 -8.56 -9.70 7.28
C GLN A 718 -7.52 -8.76 6.67
N HIS A 719 -7.05 -9.06 5.44
CA HIS A 719 -6.08 -8.21 4.74
C HIS A 719 -6.68 -6.86 4.31
N ARG A 720 -7.99 -6.80 4.05
CA ARG A 720 -8.70 -5.56 3.71
C ARG A 720 -8.78 -4.62 4.91
N GLN A 721 -8.98 -5.17 6.10
CA GLN A 721 -9.08 -4.41 7.36
C GLN A 721 -7.72 -4.07 7.95
N ALA A 722 -6.70 -4.87 7.67
CA ALA A 722 -5.36 -4.65 8.20
C ALA A 722 -4.63 -3.48 7.51
N ASN A 723 -3.73 -2.84 8.26
CA ASN A 723 -2.85 -1.82 7.70
C ASN A 723 -2.05 -2.37 6.51
N ALA A 724 -1.98 -1.59 5.44
CA ALA A 724 -1.21 -1.95 4.27
C ALA A 724 0.29 -2.06 4.62
N PRO A 725 1.03 -3.02 4.03
CA PRO A 725 2.48 -2.95 4.03
C PRO A 725 2.98 -1.64 3.43
N ALA A 726 4.20 -1.25 3.78
CA ALA A 726 4.85 -0.12 3.12
C ALA A 726 4.96 -0.34 1.60
N ASP A 727 5.03 0.74 0.82
CA ASP A 727 5.16 0.64 -0.64
C ASP A 727 6.44 -0.10 -1.07
N ARG A 728 7.48 -0.01 -0.25
CA ARG A 728 8.76 -0.69 -0.48
C ARG A 728 9.33 -1.23 0.83
N PHE A 729 9.74 -2.50 0.82
CA PHE A 729 10.30 -3.19 1.98
C PHE A 729 11.14 -4.40 1.56
N GLU A 730 11.97 -4.89 2.49
CA GLU A 730 12.79 -6.08 2.33
C GLU A 730 12.20 -7.27 3.07
N THR A 731 12.41 -8.46 2.53
CA THR A 731 12.23 -9.73 3.24
C THR A 731 13.42 -10.65 2.97
N ARG A 732 13.67 -11.57 3.90
CA ARG A 732 14.68 -12.62 3.73
C ARG A 732 14.07 -14.00 4.00
N GLY A 733 14.44 -14.97 3.17
CA GLY A 733 13.95 -16.34 3.30
C GLY A 733 12.45 -16.45 3.06
N ILE A 734 11.76 -17.25 3.89
CA ILE A 734 10.33 -17.54 3.75
C ILE A 734 9.49 -16.29 4.07
N ILE A 735 8.55 -15.98 3.21
CA ILE A 735 7.59 -14.89 3.41
C ILE A 735 6.35 -15.46 4.10
N HIS A 736 6.08 -15.01 5.31
CA HIS A 736 4.93 -15.47 6.10
C HIS A 736 4.32 -14.31 6.91
N GLN A 737 3.18 -14.55 7.56
CA GLN A 737 2.45 -13.50 8.30
C GLN A 737 3.27 -12.84 9.43
N GLY A 738 4.23 -13.55 10.02
CA GLY A 738 5.11 -13.01 11.05
C GLY A 738 6.21 -12.07 10.54
N ASN A 739 6.42 -11.93 9.22
CA ASN A 739 7.33 -10.94 8.68
C ASN A 739 6.81 -9.52 8.97
N GLN A 740 7.72 -8.63 9.30
CA GLN A 740 7.41 -7.21 9.41
C GLN A 740 7.70 -6.54 8.06
N PHE A 741 6.66 -6.02 7.43
CA PHE A 741 6.72 -5.36 6.13
C PHE A 741 6.86 -3.84 6.33
N GLN A 742 7.89 -3.42 7.10
CA GLN A 742 8.15 -2.01 7.38
C GLN A 742 8.98 -1.37 6.26
N SER A 743 8.76 -0.08 6.05
CA SER A 743 9.54 0.71 5.10
C SER A 743 11.03 0.69 5.46
N ILE A 744 11.88 0.53 4.47
CA ILE A 744 13.28 0.98 4.58
C ILE A 744 13.19 2.48 4.83
N LYS A 745 13.82 2.98 5.90
CA LYS A 745 13.73 4.40 6.30
C LYS A 745 14.12 5.29 5.12
N THR A 746 13.13 5.79 4.42
CA THR A 746 13.27 6.95 3.54
C THR A 746 13.14 8.18 4.42
N ALA A 747 14.06 9.12 4.28
CA ALA A 747 13.99 10.37 5.01
C ALA A 747 12.60 11.00 4.83
N SER A 748 11.85 11.13 5.91
CA SER A 748 10.54 11.77 5.90
C SER A 748 10.71 13.19 5.41
N VAL A 749 10.17 13.48 4.23
CA VAL A 749 10.03 14.87 3.75
C VAL A 749 9.17 15.59 4.76
N SER A 750 9.71 16.60 5.43
CA SER A 750 8.97 17.41 6.39
C SER A 750 7.76 18.04 5.70
N MET A 751 6.56 17.60 6.08
CA MET A 751 5.28 18.05 5.48
C MET A 751 4.79 19.38 6.06
N ILE A 752 5.69 20.33 6.28
CA ILE A 752 5.34 21.65 6.86
C ILE A 752 5.22 22.68 5.73
N GLY A 753 4.04 23.33 5.60
CA GLY A 753 3.79 24.46 4.68
C GLY A 753 2.50 24.37 3.87
N ASP A 754 2.07 25.51 3.32
CA ASP A 754 0.82 25.68 2.56
C ASP A 754 0.98 25.38 1.05
N THR A 755 2.10 24.81 0.64
CA THR A 755 2.41 24.54 -0.76
C THR A 755 2.90 23.11 -0.93
N ARG A 756 2.46 22.47 -2.03
CA ARG A 756 2.96 21.16 -2.48
C ARG A 756 3.39 21.25 -3.93
N GLN A 757 4.35 20.41 -4.30
CA GLN A 757 4.86 20.31 -5.66
C GLN A 757 4.76 18.88 -6.17
N GLY A 758 4.29 18.74 -7.41
CA GLY A 758 4.24 17.51 -8.18
C GLY A 758 4.76 17.73 -9.59
N LEU A 759 4.39 16.83 -10.50
CA LEU A 759 4.72 16.92 -11.92
C LEU A 759 3.54 17.54 -12.67
N GLY A 760 3.72 18.73 -13.24
CA GLY A 760 2.75 19.37 -14.13
C GLY A 760 2.54 18.54 -15.39
N CYS A 761 1.28 18.20 -15.70
CA CYS A 761 0.93 17.32 -16.82
C CYS A 761 0.16 18.04 -17.92
N CYS A 762 -0.78 18.89 -17.55
CA CYS A 762 -1.57 19.69 -18.46
C CYS A 762 -1.60 21.13 -17.96
N PRO A 763 -1.19 22.11 -18.78
CA PRO A 763 -1.08 23.50 -18.35
C PRO A 763 -2.44 24.12 -18.03
N GLY A 764 -2.44 25.09 -17.13
CA GLY A 764 -3.58 25.87 -16.71
C GLY A 764 -3.53 26.20 -15.24
N ILE A 765 -3.98 27.40 -14.86
CA ILE A 765 -4.11 27.85 -13.48
C ILE A 765 -5.58 27.76 -13.12
N VAL A 766 -5.87 27.00 -12.07
CA VAL A 766 -7.24 26.81 -11.57
C VAL A 766 -7.28 27.10 -10.08
N ARG A 767 -8.25 27.90 -9.67
CA ARG A 767 -8.60 28.11 -8.27
C ARG A 767 -10.00 27.55 -8.01
N GLY A 768 -10.13 26.69 -7.01
CA GLY A 768 -11.41 26.06 -6.69
C GLY A 768 -11.37 25.23 -5.41
N LYS A 769 -12.54 24.75 -5.03
CA LYS A 769 -12.69 23.81 -3.91
C LYS A 769 -12.26 22.42 -4.33
N VAL A 770 -11.59 21.71 -3.43
CA VAL A 770 -11.19 20.33 -3.68
C VAL A 770 -12.29 19.35 -3.29
N ARG A 771 -12.35 18.24 -4.04
CA ARG A 771 -13.09 17.04 -3.72
C ARG A 771 -12.10 15.89 -3.64
N VAL A 772 -11.86 15.39 -2.41
CA VAL A 772 -10.97 14.26 -2.17
C VAL A 772 -11.76 12.96 -2.35
N ILE A 773 -11.39 12.17 -3.34
CA ILE A 773 -12.13 10.96 -3.73
C ILE A 773 -11.27 9.75 -3.45
N THR A 774 -11.76 8.88 -2.57
CA THR A 774 -11.19 7.56 -2.30
C THR A 774 -11.90 6.45 -3.06
N ASP A 775 -13.22 6.59 -3.26
CA ASP A 775 -14.06 5.68 -4.06
C ASP A 775 -14.95 6.50 -5.02
N PRO A 776 -14.75 6.36 -6.34
CA PRO A 776 -15.50 7.15 -7.32
C PRO A 776 -16.94 6.67 -7.54
N ARG A 777 -17.34 5.47 -7.05
CA ARG A 777 -18.64 4.84 -7.39
C ARG A 777 -19.86 5.66 -7.01
N ASN A 778 -19.80 6.34 -5.87
CA ASN A 778 -20.92 7.13 -5.35
C ASN A 778 -20.59 8.63 -5.26
N THR A 779 -19.59 9.08 -6.01
CA THR A 779 -19.10 10.45 -5.90
C THR A 779 -19.56 11.30 -7.08
N VAL A 780 -20.00 12.50 -6.78
CA VAL A 780 -20.39 13.54 -7.74
C VAL A 780 -19.41 14.71 -7.60
N ILE A 781 -18.82 15.12 -8.71
CA ILE A 781 -17.95 16.29 -8.79
C ILE A 781 -18.74 17.47 -9.32
N GLN A 782 -18.65 18.63 -8.67
CA GLN A 782 -19.24 19.88 -9.16
C GLN A 782 -18.29 20.57 -10.17
N PRO A 783 -18.79 21.33 -11.15
CA PRO A 783 -17.97 21.90 -12.24
C PRO A 783 -16.81 22.81 -11.80
N SER A 784 -16.88 23.38 -10.62
CA SER A 784 -15.86 24.25 -10.03
C SER A 784 -14.91 23.48 -9.10
N GLU A 785 -15.14 22.19 -8.87
CA GLU A 785 -14.35 21.41 -7.93
C GLU A 785 -13.12 20.83 -8.62
N ILE A 786 -12.04 20.75 -7.87
CA ILE A 786 -10.78 20.13 -8.24
C ILE A 786 -10.79 18.70 -7.71
N LEU A 787 -10.70 17.73 -8.60
CA LEU A 787 -10.61 16.32 -8.24
C LEU A 787 -9.26 16.03 -7.59
N VAL A 788 -9.27 15.47 -6.40
CA VAL A 788 -8.08 15.00 -5.66
C VAL A 788 -8.20 13.50 -5.41
N ALA A 789 -7.21 12.71 -5.83
CA ALA A 789 -7.19 11.27 -5.63
C ALA A 789 -5.78 10.77 -5.32
N GLU A 790 -5.69 9.65 -4.60
CA GLU A 790 -4.42 8.94 -4.42
C GLU A 790 -3.88 8.45 -5.77
N ARG A 791 -4.77 7.88 -6.57
CA ARG A 791 -4.50 7.36 -7.93
C ARG A 791 -5.78 7.40 -8.75
N THR A 792 -5.64 7.34 -10.06
CA THR A 792 -6.77 7.14 -10.97
C THR A 792 -6.46 6.01 -11.95
N ASP A 793 -7.47 5.26 -12.31
CA ASP A 793 -7.43 4.24 -13.35
C ASP A 793 -8.37 4.61 -14.51
N PRO A 794 -8.40 3.83 -15.61
CA PRO A 794 -9.27 4.14 -16.74
C PRO A 794 -10.77 4.22 -16.42
N GLY A 795 -11.24 3.61 -15.33
CA GLY A 795 -12.64 3.72 -14.89
C GLY A 795 -13.00 5.12 -14.36
N TRP A 796 -12.03 5.89 -13.89
CA TRP A 796 -12.24 7.26 -13.39
C TRP A 796 -12.54 8.30 -14.48
N ILE A 797 -12.34 7.94 -15.74
CA ILE A 797 -12.53 8.87 -16.87
C ILE A 797 -13.93 9.47 -16.92
N MET A 798 -14.90 8.80 -16.32
CA MET A 798 -16.28 9.29 -16.24
C MET A 798 -16.43 10.56 -15.37
N LEU A 799 -15.49 10.79 -14.43
CA LEU A 799 -15.49 11.96 -13.55
C LEU A 799 -14.72 13.15 -14.14
N PHE A 800 -13.78 12.92 -15.03
CA PHE A 800 -12.90 13.97 -15.58
C PHE A 800 -13.66 15.09 -16.29
N PRO A 801 -14.69 14.83 -17.13
CA PRO A 801 -15.43 15.90 -17.79
C PRO A 801 -16.13 16.89 -16.84
N ALA A 802 -16.35 16.49 -15.57
CA ALA A 802 -17.00 17.30 -14.57
C ALA A 802 -16.01 18.10 -13.72
N ALA A 803 -14.73 17.74 -13.70
CA ALA A 803 -13.71 18.35 -12.85
C ALA A 803 -13.12 19.61 -13.48
N ALA A 804 -12.88 20.66 -12.66
CA ALA A 804 -12.18 21.86 -13.09
C ALA A 804 -10.67 21.61 -13.29
N ALA A 805 -10.09 20.74 -12.47
CA ALA A 805 -8.70 20.29 -12.54
C ALA A 805 -8.54 18.94 -11.85
N VAL A 806 -7.39 18.29 -12.05
CA VAL A 806 -7.08 16.97 -11.47
C VAL A 806 -5.74 16.99 -10.74
N LEU A 807 -5.75 16.57 -9.47
CA LEU A 807 -4.56 16.40 -8.62
C LEU A 807 -4.45 14.94 -8.19
N VAL A 808 -3.32 14.31 -8.47
CA VAL A 808 -3.11 12.88 -8.18
C VAL A 808 -1.82 12.68 -7.36
N GLU A 809 -1.94 11.91 -6.29
CA GLU A 809 -0.79 11.63 -5.42
C GLU A 809 0.24 10.72 -6.09
N ARG A 810 -0.23 9.69 -6.81
CA ARG A 810 0.62 8.73 -7.52
C ARG A 810 0.41 8.85 -9.03
N GLY A 811 1.47 8.71 -9.78
CA GLY A 811 1.43 8.74 -11.24
C GLY A 811 2.68 9.34 -11.85
N SER A 812 2.84 9.15 -13.15
CA SER A 812 3.95 9.70 -13.94
C SER A 812 3.40 10.57 -15.09
N LEU A 813 4.28 11.25 -15.80
CA LEU A 813 3.92 12.03 -16.99
C LEU A 813 3.31 11.19 -18.12
N LEU A 814 3.48 9.89 -18.08
CA LEU A 814 2.88 8.91 -19.01
C LEU A 814 1.81 8.05 -18.34
N SER A 815 1.34 8.40 -17.13
CA SER A 815 0.18 7.74 -16.50
C SER A 815 -1.10 8.04 -17.27
N HIS A 816 -2.11 7.20 -17.07
CA HIS A 816 -3.42 7.36 -17.71
C HIS A 816 -4.02 8.74 -17.41
N ALA A 817 -4.03 9.16 -16.14
CA ALA A 817 -4.51 10.47 -15.73
C ALA A 817 -3.85 11.63 -16.51
N ALA A 818 -2.51 11.59 -16.63
CA ALA A 818 -1.77 12.63 -17.31
C ALA A 818 -2.07 12.70 -18.82
N ILE A 819 -2.25 11.55 -19.46
CA ILE A 819 -2.55 11.47 -20.90
C ILE A 819 -3.99 11.94 -21.18
N VAL A 820 -4.95 11.45 -20.41
CA VAL A 820 -6.36 11.82 -20.57
C VAL A 820 -6.58 13.30 -20.27
N ALA A 821 -6.01 13.83 -19.20
CA ALA A 821 -6.10 15.24 -18.85
C ALA A 821 -5.59 16.14 -19.99
N ARG A 822 -4.43 15.77 -20.62
CA ARG A 822 -3.91 16.50 -21.79
C ARG A 822 -4.84 16.45 -23.00
N GLU A 823 -5.41 15.29 -23.33
CA GLU A 823 -6.32 15.13 -24.47
C GLU A 823 -7.66 15.85 -24.27
N MET A 824 -8.07 16.00 -23.02
CA MET A 824 -9.29 16.72 -22.65
C MET A 824 -9.04 18.20 -22.37
N GLY A 825 -7.78 18.62 -22.26
CA GLY A 825 -7.40 19.99 -21.90
C GLY A 825 -7.70 20.36 -20.44
N ILE A 826 -7.78 19.39 -19.54
CA ILE A 826 -8.05 19.60 -18.11
C ILE A 826 -6.72 19.84 -17.40
N PRO A 827 -6.52 20.99 -16.70
CA PRO A 827 -5.31 21.24 -15.91
C PRO A 827 -5.04 20.11 -14.91
N ALA A 828 -3.82 19.59 -14.88
CA ALA A 828 -3.52 18.42 -14.06
C ALA A 828 -2.08 18.39 -13.52
N ILE A 829 -1.94 17.91 -12.29
CA ILE A 829 -0.67 17.64 -11.63
C ILE A 829 -0.71 16.22 -11.07
N VAL A 830 0.35 15.44 -11.29
CA VAL A 830 0.51 14.09 -10.72
C VAL A 830 1.77 14.01 -9.84
N SER A 831 1.92 12.92 -9.11
CA SER A 831 3.07 12.67 -8.21
C SER A 831 3.22 13.70 -7.10
N ILE A 832 2.11 14.10 -6.47
CA ILE A 832 2.09 15.06 -5.35
C ILE A 832 2.06 14.27 -4.04
N ALA A 833 3.21 14.10 -3.40
CA ALA A 833 3.31 13.27 -2.18
C ALA A 833 2.36 13.76 -1.07
N GLY A 834 1.54 12.85 -0.52
CA GLY A 834 0.65 13.08 0.61
C GLY A 834 -0.48 14.09 0.35
N ILE A 835 -0.85 14.36 -0.90
CA ILE A 835 -1.89 15.35 -1.24
C ILE A 835 -3.24 14.98 -0.63
N THR A 836 -3.58 13.70 -0.59
CA THR A 836 -4.84 13.18 -0.05
C THR A 836 -4.95 13.27 1.47
N GLN A 837 -3.81 13.33 2.16
CA GLN A 837 -3.75 13.55 3.61
C GLN A 837 -3.68 15.05 3.95
N TRP A 838 -3.08 15.85 3.06
CA TRP A 838 -2.91 17.28 3.25
C TRP A 838 -4.19 18.08 2.95
N LEU A 839 -4.98 17.67 1.94
CA LEU A 839 -6.24 18.32 1.54
C LEU A 839 -7.44 17.57 2.12
N ARG A 840 -8.48 18.35 2.43
CA ARG A 840 -9.81 17.86 2.86
C ARG A 840 -10.88 18.38 1.92
N ASP A 841 -12.01 17.68 1.84
CA ASP A 841 -13.17 18.13 1.08
C ASP A 841 -13.54 19.57 1.43
N GLY A 842 -13.67 20.42 0.40
CA GLY A 842 -14.03 21.81 0.55
C GLY A 842 -12.88 22.79 0.77
N ASP A 843 -11.63 22.31 0.99
CA ASP A 843 -10.45 23.20 1.01
C ASP A 843 -10.36 23.96 -0.32
N GLU A 844 -10.04 25.25 -0.25
CA GLU A 844 -9.82 26.07 -1.43
C GLU A 844 -8.33 26.07 -1.79
N VAL A 845 -8.02 25.71 -3.04
CA VAL A 845 -6.64 25.68 -3.53
C VAL A 845 -6.49 26.42 -4.85
N GLU A 846 -5.29 26.92 -5.08
CA GLU A 846 -4.82 27.35 -6.39
C GLU A 846 -3.77 26.39 -6.89
N MET A 847 -3.93 25.88 -8.10
CA MET A 847 -3.01 24.96 -8.73
C MET A 847 -2.53 25.49 -10.07
N ASP A 848 -1.27 25.24 -10.41
CA ASP A 848 -0.71 25.52 -11.73
C ASP A 848 -0.19 24.24 -12.37
N GLY A 849 -0.92 23.76 -13.35
CA GLY A 849 -0.61 22.53 -14.10
C GLY A 849 0.64 22.63 -14.98
N SER A 850 1.24 23.81 -15.14
CA SER A 850 2.52 23.98 -15.86
C SER A 850 3.70 23.77 -14.93
N SER A 851 3.71 24.43 -13.77
CA SER A 851 4.80 24.38 -12.79
C SER A 851 4.69 23.16 -11.85
N GLY A 852 3.50 22.55 -11.75
CA GLY A 852 3.22 21.46 -10.82
C GLY A 852 3.03 21.91 -9.37
N ILE A 853 2.72 23.19 -9.13
CA ILE A 853 2.57 23.78 -7.79
C ILE A 853 1.09 23.81 -7.40
N VAL A 854 0.79 23.42 -6.15
CA VAL A 854 -0.52 23.54 -5.49
C VAL A 854 -0.34 24.32 -4.19
N ARG A 855 -1.19 25.34 -3.98
CA ARG A 855 -1.19 26.18 -2.77
C ARG A 855 -2.58 26.19 -2.14
N LYS A 856 -2.66 26.06 -0.81
CA LYS A 856 -3.90 26.35 -0.08
C LYS A 856 -4.15 27.86 -0.09
N VAL A 857 -5.40 28.23 -0.39
CA VAL A 857 -5.86 29.62 -0.26
C VAL A 857 -6.46 29.77 1.12
N VAL A 858 -5.71 30.43 2.02
CA VAL A 858 -6.24 30.81 3.34
C VAL A 858 -7.27 31.89 3.09
N ALA A 859 -8.51 31.70 3.53
CA ALA A 859 -9.52 32.78 3.55
C ALA A 859 -8.97 33.93 4.41
N THR A 860 -8.55 35.02 3.79
CA THR A 860 -8.20 36.24 4.50
C THR A 860 -9.45 36.72 5.20
N GLY A 861 -9.53 36.42 6.50
CA GLY A 861 -10.55 36.99 7.37
C GLY A 861 -10.49 38.52 7.22
N THR A 862 -11.64 39.17 7.07
CA THR A 862 -11.83 40.61 7.05
C THR A 862 -10.97 41.26 8.12
N VAL A 863 -9.93 41.98 7.70
CA VAL A 863 -9.18 42.91 8.58
C VAL A 863 -10.19 43.95 9.07
N PRO A 864 -10.37 44.18 10.39
CA PRO A 864 -11.18 45.29 10.86
C PRO A 864 -10.49 46.57 10.42
N ARG A 865 -11.22 47.43 9.71
CA ARG A 865 -10.79 48.78 9.37
C ARG A 865 -10.40 49.50 10.67
N ALA A 866 -9.14 49.71 10.90
CA ALA A 866 -8.66 50.64 11.91
C ALA A 866 -9.13 52.04 11.51
N VAL A 867 -10.00 52.60 12.33
CA VAL A 867 -10.38 54.02 12.25
C VAL A 867 -9.15 54.83 12.60
N ALA A 868 -8.57 55.48 11.61
CA ALA A 868 -7.55 56.48 11.83
C ALA A 868 -8.18 57.72 12.45
N SER A 869 -8.03 57.93 13.73
CA SER A 869 -8.27 59.24 14.35
C SER A 869 -7.06 60.13 14.07
N VAL A 870 -7.30 61.08 13.20
CA VAL A 870 -6.44 62.27 13.02
C VAL A 870 -6.55 63.14 14.26
N THR A 871 -5.45 63.37 14.97
CA THR A 871 -5.28 64.54 15.82
C THR A 871 -4.03 65.29 15.42
N CYS A 872 -4.23 66.51 14.96
CA CYS A 872 -3.17 67.49 14.81
C CYS A 872 -2.61 67.95 16.19
N ALA A 873 -1.32 68.03 16.27
CA ALA A 873 -0.49 69.07 16.79
C ALA A 873 0.99 68.75 16.51
#